data_0aca140740bc8263ffcbe5d6edfbb48f
#
_entry.id   0aca140740bc8263ffcbe5d6edfbb48f
#
_cell.length_a   1.000
_cell.length_b   1.000
_cell.length_c   1.000
_cell.angle_alpha   90.00
_cell.angle_beta   90.00
_cell.angle_gamma   90.00
#
_symmetry.space_group_name_H-M   'P 1'
#
loop_
_entity.id
_entity.type
_entity.pdbx_description
1 polymer ?
#
loop_
_entity_poly.entity_id
_entity_poly.type
_entity_poly.pdbx_seq_one_letter_code
_entity_poly.pdbx_strand_id
1 'polypeptide(L)'
;MFVMAEKRSSIGLQQAWQLFVQWNWRSALATPWRTSLTVLGIALGVAVVFAMNAATWSAMDSFKAGVATVAGESNWEVTSATVPTIDETILRPLYALNAEINQQLTVAPVLEGQGLWVDSTKVGGKIAVPPVPSAEVITLLGYDMAQQQQTLESTPATTWVAGQAPTTDWFELLVGDNAVLVGERLAQRHGLKRGSTFSVLINTSIRRLKVVGVLQAKGVGGASGGDCIVADLAILQPLLNQPKQLSRVSLVIPKALEATVLPKIRQIVPKTATLQPPKRRGEKIDQLLKSYQINLTALSLIALLVGAFLIYNTLNVVMVRRKPALATLLVMGTPKKLLQALLLAEATLLGALGSVLGLGLGFAMLSGMSQAVTQTLQAIYTGVGSGTLAVPVWLPWVSLALGMLTTWVGAYFPTKEALHVQPAEAVRPQGSQLKTQFNTGKWLMVGIGLMVSSILLAFIPPVGGIPLFGYIATKALLLGGAFCLPWVIQRSMGYLQQTMPTRWVWMQPALGLFSGALNRTATACASVMVAVALLVSLSLLIGSFRSSVQLWVLQSLKADLFIQPYTHELSRGGGRLTQATIELLRHVPNVEAVDNFLELDALYQGTPYKLGLGRMDLFAKYGNVRFMNGEPCQTVVGRTVALATKPDAAGRYGAIISEPFANKHRLSQGSVLQFPTPKGVLTAVVQGIYYDYASEQGYVILPRQLYERFDTSFVGQNTSASVYVKAGATADTVKTAILNVLPPSQLLSVRTNQQLRQEVLRVFDQTFAITYVMQFVALGIALLSVLNTLWTLVLEAQRDFAILKVLGFNALQVRLVVLMQALLLALFGGGSGLLMGCGLAVILIHVLNYQSFGWTVPLLWSWELAWQTLLGVGLGALLGGWIPANLAVKSPILQVMREQ
;
A
#
# COMPACT_ATOMS: atom_id res chain seq x y z
N MET A 1 70.34 -18.98 1.27
CA MET A 1 68.99 -19.55 1.02
C MET A 1 67.85 -18.64 1.48
N PHE A 2 68.01 -17.30 1.33
CA PHE A 2 67.06 -16.30 1.81
C PHE A 2 66.81 -15.15 0.80
N VAL A 3 67.06 -15.39 -0.51
CA VAL A 3 66.96 -14.35 -1.56
C VAL A 3 66.06 -14.79 -2.75
N MET A 4 65.23 -15.81 -2.59
CA MET A 4 64.32 -16.25 -3.68
C MET A 4 62.84 -16.23 -3.30
N ALA A 5 62.38 -15.30 -2.47
CA ALA A 5 60.97 -15.24 -2.03
C ALA A 5 60.21 -13.99 -2.51
N GLU A 6 60.64 -13.28 -3.54
CA GLU A 6 59.95 -12.06 -4.01
C GLU A 6 59.80 -11.94 -5.52
N LYS A 7 59.35 -13.01 -6.19
CA LYS A 7 58.67 -12.90 -7.47
C LYS A 7 57.23 -13.33 -7.26
N ARG A 8 56.36 -12.38 -6.79
CA ARG A 8 54.92 -12.51 -6.89
C ARG A 8 54.56 -12.71 -8.36
N SER A 9 54.29 -13.96 -8.75
CA SER A 9 53.67 -14.27 -10.06
C SER A 9 52.33 -13.57 -10.12
N SER A 10 52.29 -12.41 -10.73
CA SER A 10 51.03 -11.79 -11.16
C SER A 10 50.43 -12.74 -12.23
N ILE A 11 49.48 -13.57 -11.83
CA ILE A 11 48.66 -14.31 -12.78
C ILE A 11 48.07 -13.26 -13.73
N GLY A 12 48.43 -13.31 -15.02
CA GLY A 12 47.96 -12.35 -15.97
C GLY A 12 46.42 -12.36 -16.06
N LEU A 13 45.80 -11.22 -16.37
CA LEU A 13 44.35 -11.08 -16.51
C LEU A 13 43.72 -12.15 -17.43
N GLN A 14 44.43 -12.57 -18.49
CA GLN A 14 44.02 -13.64 -19.36
C GLN A 14 43.97 -15.02 -18.68
N GLN A 15 44.91 -15.34 -17.82
CA GLN A 15 44.93 -16.60 -17.08
C GLN A 15 43.84 -16.63 -16.02
N ALA A 16 43.61 -15.51 -15.36
CA ALA A 16 42.51 -15.35 -14.41
C ALA A 16 41.14 -15.49 -15.11
N TRP A 17 40.99 -14.94 -16.30
CA TRP A 17 39.79 -15.07 -17.12
C TRP A 17 39.55 -16.51 -17.62
N GLN A 18 40.60 -17.19 -18.06
CA GLN A 18 40.53 -18.60 -18.47
C GLN A 18 40.13 -19.50 -17.30
N LEU A 19 40.69 -19.27 -16.10
CA LEU A 19 40.31 -19.96 -14.89
C LEU A 19 38.85 -19.68 -14.52
N PHE A 20 38.40 -18.43 -14.64
CA PHE A 20 37.00 -18.05 -14.42
C PHE A 20 36.05 -18.81 -15.32
N VAL A 21 36.31 -18.79 -16.65
CA VAL A 21 35.43 -19.43 -17.65
C VAL A 21 35.43 -20.96 -17.48
N GLN A 22 36.60 -21.57 -17.37
CA GLN A 22 36.66 -23.02 -17.19
C GLN A 22 36.08 -23.52 -15.90
N TRP A 23 36.23 -22.77 -14.83
CA TRP A 23 35.77 -23.16 -13.50
C TRP A 23 34.29 -22.85 -13.27
N ASN A 24 33.86 -21.66 -13.58
CA ASN A 24 32.51 -21.22 -13.24
C ASN A 24 31.48 -21.60 -14.33
N TRP A 25 31.78 -21.38 -15.61
CA TRP A 25 30.85 -21.66 -16.69
C TRP A 25 30.59 -23.15 -16.87
N ARG A 26 31.65 -23.98 -16.87
CA ARG A 26 31.49 -25.42 -16.95
C ARG A 26 30.77 -26.01 -15.73
N SER A 27 31.02 -25.48 -14.56
CA SER A 27 30.36 -25.92 -13.32
C SER A 27 28.89 -25.53 -13.31
N ALA A 28 28.52 -24.32 -13.77
CA ALA A 28 27.14 -23.87 -13.91
C ALA A 28 26.35 -24.75 -14.91
N LEU A 29 26.96 -25.11 -16.02
CA LEU A 29 26.40 -26.00 -17.04
C LEU A 29 26.32 -27.47 -16.57
N ALA A 30 27.20 -27.92 -15.70
CA ALA A 30 27.16 -29.28 -15.13
C ALA A 30 25.97 -29.47 -14.13
N THR A 31 25.44 -28.39 -13.55
CA THR A 31 24.30 -28.46 -12.61
C THR A 31 23.24 -27.41 -12.96
N PRO A 32 22.59 -27.48 -14.14
CA PRO A 32 21.74 -26.40 -14.68
C PRO A 32 20.52 -26.17 -13.80
N TRP A 33 19.89 -27.23 -13.29
CA TRP A 33 18.71 -27.13 -12.46
C TRP A 33 18.92 -26.28 -11.20
N ARG A 34 20.05 -26.47 -10.56
CA ARG A 34 20.42 -25.77 -9.33
C ARG A 34 20.75 -24.29 -9.59
N THR A 35 21.52 -24.03 -10.63
CA THR A 35 21.80 -22.65 -11.09
C THR A 35 20.49 -21.93 -11.38
N SER A 36 19.55 -22.60 -12.05
CA SER A 36 18.22 -22.05 -12.32
C SER A 36 17.42 -21.75 -11.06
N LEU A 37 17.43 -22.63 -10.05
CA LEU A 37 16.75 -22.39 -8.79
C LEU A 37 17.33 -21.18 -8.02
N THR A 38 18.65 -21.01 -8.03
CA THR A 38 19.31 -19.86 -7.41
C THR A 38 18.94 -18.57 -8.12
N VAL A 39 19.05 -18.57 -9.46
CA VAL A 39 18.68 -17.42 -10.29
C VAL A 39 17.20 -17.06 -10.11
N LEU A 40 16.31 -18.06 -10.06
CA LEU A 40 14.88 -17.85 -9.85
C LEU A 40 14.58 -17.26 -8.45
N GLY A 41 15.28 -17.71 -7.41
CA GLY A 41 15.15 -17.16 -6.06
C GLY A 41 15.55 -15.68 -5.98
N ILE A 42 16.67 -15.31 -6.63
CA ILE A 42 17.09 -13.91 -6.76
C ILE A 42 16.05 -13.13 -7.56
N ALA A 43 15.61 -13.70 -8.68
CA ALA A 43 14.66 -13.08 -9.59
C ALA A 43 13.33 -12.76 -8.88
N LEU A 44 12.78 -13.69 -8.09
CA LEU A 44 11.55 -13.44 -7.33
C LEU A 44 11.73 -12.35 -6.28
N GLY A 45 12.85 -12.32 -5.57
CA GLY A 45 13.16 -11.25 -4.60
C GLY A 45 13.22 -9.87 -5.26
N VAL A 46 13.93 -9.75 -6.38
CA VAL A 46 14.07 -8.50 -7.13
C VAL A 46 12.75 -8.10 -7.79
N ALA A 47 12.00 -9.06 -8.33
CA ALA A 47 10.69 -8.81 -8.95
C ALA A 47 9.71 -8.15 -7.98
N VAL A 48 9.64 -8.64 -6.74
CA VAL A 48 8.78 -8.05 -5.71
C VAL A 48 9.22 -6.63 -5.37
N VAL A 49 10.52 -6.41 -5.15
CA VAL A 49 11.05 -5.07 -4.84
C VAL A 49 10.75 -4.10 -5.96
N PHE A 50 11.00 -4.49 -7.21
CA PHE A 50 10.75 -3.65 -8.36
C PHE A 50 9.26 -3.38 -8.56
N ALA A 51 8.42 -4.42 -8.61
CA ALA A 51 6.98 -4.28 -8.87
C ALA A 51 6.29 -3.43 -7.81
N MET A 52 6.61 -3.64 -6.52
CA MET A 52 6.08 -2.89 -5.41
C MET A 52 6.42 -1.40 -5.48
N ASN A 53 7.71 -1.09 -5.64
CA ASN A 53 8.16 0.29 -5.69
C ASN A 53 7.69 0.99 -6.98
N ALA A 54 7.66 0.30 -8.11
CA ALA A 54 7.15 0.83 -9.37
C ALA A 54 5.65 1.13 -9.31
N ALA A 55 4.85 0.22 -8.75
CA ALA A 55 3.43 0.43 -8.55
C ALA A 55 3.15 1.66 -7.66
N THR A 56 3.86 1.75 -6.54
CA THR A 56 3.72 2.86 -5.59
C THR A 56 4.17 4.19 -6.20
N TRP A 57 5.29 4.19 -6.94
CA TRP A 57 5.79 5.40 -7.59
C TRP A 57 4.84 5.87 -8.69
N SER A 58 4.38 4.97 -9.55
CA SER A 58 3.42 5.30 -10.61
C SER A 58 2.14 5.91 -10.06
N ALA A 59 1.67 5.36 -8.94
CA ALA A 59 0.54 5.87 -8.20
C ALA A 59 0.77 7.31 -7.72
N MET A 60 1.92 7.54 -7.09
CA MET A 60 2.30 8.85 -6.54
C MET A 60 2.53 9.89 -7.63
N ASP A 61 3.17 9.52 -8.72
CA ASP A 61 3.46 10.41 -9.85
C ASP A 61 2.18 10.86 -10.54
N SER A 62 1.25 9.94 -10.80
CA SER A 62 -0.06 10.24 -11.35
C SER A 62 -0.84 11.21 -10.45
N PHE A 63 -0.73 11.04 -9.14
CA PHE A 63 -1.37 11.93 -8.17
C PHE A 63 -0.69 13.32 -8.15
N LYS A 64 0.65 13.37 -8.09
CA LYS A 64 1.41 14.64 -8.12
C LYS A 64 1.16 15.43 -9.39
N ALA A 65 1.13 14.76 -10.52
CA ALA A 65 0.82 15.38 -11.79
C ALA A 65 -0.58 16.03 -11.77
N GLY A 66 -1.58 15.34 -11.21
CA GLY A 66 -2.93 15.89 -11.03
C GLY A 66 -2.96 17.14 -10.15
N VAL A 67 -2.27 17.10 -9.01
CA VAL A 67 -2.23 18.25 -8.07
C VAL A 67 -1.43 19.42 -8.63
N ALA A 68 -0.28 19.18 -9.25
CA ALA A 68 0.58 20.24 -9.80
C ALA A 68 -0.10 21.00 -10.94
N THR A 69 -0.89 20.30 -11.74
CA THR A 69 -1.59 20.90 -12.89
C THR A 69 -2.74 21.80 -12.46
N VAL A 70 -3.39 21.47 -11.32
CA VAL A 70 -4.48 22.29 -10.76
C VAL A 70 -3.96 23.52 -10.00
N ALA A 71 -2.72 23.49 -9.48
CA ALA A 71 -2.14 24.60 -8.72
C ALA A 71 -1.76 25.81 -9.59
N GLY A 72 -1.50 25.64 -10.89
CA GLY A 72 -1.09 26.70 -11.80
C GLY A 72 0.23 27.38 -11.37
N GLU A 73 0.43 28.63 -11.83
CA GLU A 73 1.61 29.47 -11.49
C GLU A 73 1.48 30.25 -10.18
N SER A 74 0.40 30.03 -9.42
CA SER A 74 0.17 30.76 -8.16
C SER A 74 1.23 30.40 -7.11
N ASN A 75 1.75 31.43 -6.43
CA ASN A 75 2.70 31.25 -5.33
C ASN A 75 2.05 31.34 -3.94
N TRP A 76 0.83 31.84 -3.86
CA TRP A 76 0.00 31.91 -2.68
C TRP A 76 -1.46 31.56 -3.01
N GLU A 77 -2.18 31.01 -2.04
CA GLU A 77 -3.61 30.74 -2.14
C GLU A 77 -4.33 31.09 -0.85
N VAL A 78 -5.54 31.61 -0.97
CA VAL A 78 -6.49 31.74 0.15
C VAL A 78 -7.46 30.58 0.05
N THR A 79 -7.51 29.77 1.08
CA THR A 79 -8.41 28.62 1.21
C THR A 79 -9.19 28.73 2.50
N SER A 80 -10.36 28.11 2.56
CA SER A 80 -11.09 28.05 3.82
C SER A 80 -10.33 27.26 4.88
N ALA A 81 -10.43 27.70 6.12
CA ALA A 81 -9.85 27.01 7.28
C ALA A 81 -10.75 25.91 7.84
N THR A 82 -12.04 25.92 7.53
CA THR A 82 -13.04 25.07 8.19
C THR A 82 -13.98 24.35 7.24
N VAL A 83 -14.26 24.91 6.07
CA VAL A 83 -15.21 24.36 5.10
C VAL A 83 -14.62 24.37 3.70
N PRO A 84 -15.08 23.57 2.74
CA PRO A 84 -14.44 23.46 1.43
C PRO A 84 -14.56 24.71 0.55
N THR A 85 -15.35 25.65 0.93
CA THR A 85 -15.65 26.87 0.13
C THR A 85 -15.44 28.15 0.91
N ILE A 86 -15.15 29.22 0.20
CA ILE A 86 -14.97 30.60 0.68
C ILE A 86 -16.06 31.46 0.07
N ASP A 87 -16.60 32.40 0.83
CA ASP A 87 -17.54 33.39 0.29
C ASP A 87 -16.85 34.34 -0.68
N GLU A 88 -17.50 34.65 -1.80
CA GLU A 88 -17.02 35.51 -2.87
C GLU A 88 -16.77 36.97 -2.40
N THR A 89 -17.35 37.39 -1.28
CA THR A 89 -17.15 38.72 -0.70
C THR A 89 -15.70 39.04 -0.39
N ILE A 90 -14.83 38.03 -0.23
CA ILE A 90 -13.38 38.20 -0.04
C ILE A 90 -12.70 38.84 -1.25
N LEU A 91 -13.28 38.78 -2.45
CA LEU A 91 -12.68 39.30 -3.65
C LEU A 91 -12.65 40.85 -3.65
N ARG A 92 -13.69 41.49 -3.12
CA ARG A 92 -13.74 42.96 -3.10
C ARG A 92 -12.53 43.61 -2.43
N PRO A 93 -12.16 43.27 -1.19
CA PRO A 93 -10.99 43.88 -0.55
C PRO A 93 -9.67 43.42 -1.19
N LEU A 94 -9.60 42.24 -1.81
CA LEU A 94 -8.40 41.80 -2.55
C LEU A 94 -8.21 42.59 -3.85
N TYR A 95 -9.30 42.89 -4.57
CA TYR A 95 -9.24 43.75 -5.76
C TYR A 95 -8.94 45.24 -5.41
N ALA A 96 -9.46 45.73 -4.29
CA ALA A 96 -9.10 47.05 -3.79
C ALA A 96 -7.60 47.16 -3.47
N LEU A 97 -7.05 46.15 -2.80
CA LEU A 97 -5.61 46.07 -2.53
C LEU A 97 -4.80 46.00 -3.84
N ASN A 98 -5.28 45.24 -4.84
CA ASN A 98 -4.61 45.16 -6.13
C ASN A 98 -4.57 46.50 -6.84
N ALA A 99 -5.63 47.28 -6.76
CA ALA A 99 -5.67 48.65 -7.31
C ALA A 99 -4.65 49.57 -6.61
N GLU A 100 -4.47 49.45 -5.26
CA GLU A 100 -3.49 50.22 -4.52
C GLU A 100 -2.04 49.94 -4.93
N ILE A 101 -1.74 48.76 -5.40
CA ILE A 101 -0.38 48.31 -5.80
C ILE A 101 -0.20 48.31 -7.33
N ASN A 102 -0.93 49.16 -8.04
CA ASN A 102 -0.86 49.33 -9.49
C ASN A 102 -1.06 48.03 -10.29
N GLN A 103 -1.99 47.16 -9.87
CA GLN A 103 -2.38 45.92 -10.53
C GLN A 103 -1.23 44.90 -10.70
N GLN A 104 -0.27 44.89 -9.77
CA GLN A 104 0.86 43.98 -9.78
C GLN A 104 0.53 42.62 -9.10
N LEU A 105 -0.66 42.45 -8.51
CA LEU A 105 -1.15 41.22 -7.92
C LEU A 105 -2.13 40.54 -8.86
N THR A 106 -1.89 39.31 -9.24
CA THR A 106 -2.91 38.55 -9.96
C THR A 106 -3.80 37.84 -8.94
N VAL A 107 -5.10 38.13 -8.98
CA VAL A 107 -6.13 37.53 -8.15
C VAL A 107 -7.00 36.64 -9.04
N ALA A 108 -6.89 35.32 -8.88
CA ALA A 108 -7.65 34.35 -9.66
C ALA A 108 -8.59 33.56 -8.75
N PRO A 109 -9.89 33.90 -8.70
CA PRO A 109 -10.88 33.06 -8.01
C PRO A 109 -11.10 31.78 -8.77
N VAL A 110 -11.16 30.66 -8.03
CA VAL A 110 -11.33 29.33 -8.61
C VAL A 110 -12.46 28.59 -7.88
N LEU A 111 -13.37 28.04 -8.67
CA LEU A 111 -14.38 27.11 -8.21
C LEU A 111 -14.09 25.73 -8.80
N GLU A 112 -13.95 24.74 -7.96
CA GLU A 112 -13.71 23.35 -8.36
C GLU A 112 -14.96 22.51 -8.14
N GLY A 113 -15.30 21.70 -9.11
CA GLY A 113 -16.38 20.72 -9.02
C GLY A 113 -16.07 19.47 -9.81
N GLN A 114 -16.98 18.53 -9.77
CA GLN A 114 -16.87 17.29 -10.53
C GLN A 114 -18.21 16.95 -11.18
N GLY A 115 -18.10 16.31 -12.33
CA GLY A 115 -19.24 15.81 -13.07
C GLY A 115 -18.95 14.41 -13.61
N LEU A 116 -19.96 13.75 -14.13
CA LEU A 116 -19.83 12.44 -14.74
C LEU A 116 -20.19 12.51 -16.20
N TRP A 117 -19.38 11.87 -17.03
CA TRP A 117 -19.73 11.71 -18.43
C TRP A 117 -20.99 10.87 -18.60
N VAL A 118 -21.92 11.37 -19.39
CA VAL A 118 -23.15 10.66 -19.75
C VAL A 118 -23.16 10.44 -21.25
N ASP A 119 -23.13 9.17 -21.66
CA ASP A 119 -23.26 8.81 -23.07
C ASP A 119 -24.74 8.88 -23.47
N SER A 120 -25.10 9.91 -24.19
CA SER A 120 -26.47 10.19 -24.61
C SER A 120 -26.96 9.28 -25.76
N THR A 121 -26.08 8.46 -26.35
CA THR A 121 -26.38 7.68 -27.55
C THR A 121 -26.98 6.29 -27.29
N LYS A 122 -27.00 5.84 -26.03
CA LYS A 122 -27.27 4.43 -25.70
C LYS A 122 -28.61 4.11 -25.08
N VAL A 123 -29.61 5.00 -25.08
CA VAL A 123 -30.89 4.64 -24.42
C VAL A 123 -32.12 5.09 -25.14
N GLY A 124 -32.92 4.13 -25.56
CA GLY A 124 -34.31 4.35 -25.94
C GLY A 124 -35.15 4.85 -24.75
N GLY A 125 -35.22 6.15 -24.56
CA GLY A 125 -36.16 6.82 -23.66
C GLY A 125 -35.84 6.85 -22.16
N LYS A 126 -34.88 6.09 -21.67
CA LYS A 126 -34.35 6.19 -20.29
C LYS A 126 -32.84 6.39 -20.33
N ILE A 127 -32.35 7.47 -19.76
CA ILE A 127 -30.91 7.78 -19.68
C ILE A 127 -30.27 6.75 -18.77
N ALA A 128 -29.50 5.81 -19.34
CA ALA A 128 -28.71 4.88 -18.54
C ALA A 128 -27.42 5.58 -18.07
N VAL A 129 -27.32 5.81 -16.79
CA VAL A 129 -26.04 6.14 -16.15
C VAL A 129 -25.24 4.84 -16.09
N PRO A 130 -23.99 4.81 -16.57
CA PRO A 130 -23.18 3.61 -16.48
C PRO A 130 -23.03 3.17 -15.02
N PRO A 131 -22.95 1.86 -14.74
CA PRO A 131 -22.73 1.37 -13.39
C PRO A 131 -21.43 1.97 -12.83
N VAL A 132 -21.43 2.29 -11.55
CA VAL A 132 -20.38 3.04 -10.84
C VAL A 132 -18.92 2.68 -11.18
N PRO A 133 -18.54 1.43 -11.41
CA PRO A 133 -17.15 1.10 -11.75
C PRO A 133 -16.70 1.57 -13.13
N SER A 134 -17.62 1.95 -14.02
CA SER A 134 -17.31 2.37 -15.40
C SER A 134 -17.65 3.84 -15.69
N ALA A 135 -18.09 4.59 -14.68
CA ALA A 135 -18.43 6.00 -14.84
C ALA A 135 -17.16 6.86 -14.90
N GLU A 136 -17.06 7.67 -15.93
CA GLU A 136 -15.93 8.59 -16.13
C GLU A 136 -16.17 9.90 -15.37
N VAL A 137 -15.28 10.19 -14.41
CA VAL A 137 -15.29 11.43 -13.62
C VAL A 137 -14.55 12.51 -14.38
N ILE A 138 -15.18 13.67 -14.51
CA ILE A 138 -14.65 14.85 -15.17
C ILE A 138 -14.49 15.97 -14.15
N THR A 139 -13.33 16.61 -14.10
CA THR A 139 -13.10 17.79 -13.26
C THR A 139 -13.68 19.01 -13.90
N LEU A 140 -14.49 19.76 -13.15
CA LEU A 140 -15.07 21.03 -13.53
C LEU A 140 -14.29 22.18 -12.87
N LEU A 141 -13.80 23.11 -13.66
CA LEU A 141 -13.03 24.26 -13.17
C LEU A 141 -13.71 25.54 -13.60
N GLY A 142 -14.09 26.36 -12.63
CA GLY A 142 -14.62 27.70 -12.85
C GLY A 142 -13.58 28.77 -12.59
N TYR A 143 -13.36 29.62 -13.55
CA TYR A 143 -12.50 30.78 -13.45
C TYR A 143 -13.27 32.04 -13.83
N ASP A 144 -12.82 33.19 -13.35
CA ASP A 144 -13.27 34.48 -13.87
C ASP A 144 -12.61 34.71 -15.24
N MET A 145 -13.34 34.35 -16.31
CA MET A 145 -12.83 34.42 -17.68
C MET A 145 -12.63 35.85 -18.14
N ALA A 146 -13.37 36.83 -17.60
CA ALA A 146 -13.19 38.24 -17.93
C ALA A 146 -11.83 38.78 -17.49
N GLN A 147 -11.32 38.33 -16.33
CA GLN A 147 -9.99 38.75 -15.86
C GLN A 147 -8.86 37.90 -16.43
N GLN A 148 -9.12 36.65 -16.73
CA GLN A 148 -8.10 35.73 -17.27
C GLN A 148 -7.88 35.89 -18.78
N GLN A 149 -8.71 36.66 -19.48
CA GLN A 149 -8.54 36.96 -20.91
C GLN A 149 -7.12 37.45 -21.21
N GLN A 150 -6.60 38.42 -20.45
CA GLN A 150 -5.23 38.93 -20.62
C GLN A 150 -4.15 37.87 -20.39
N THR A 151 -4.37 36.97 -19.43
CA THR A 151 -3.42 35.86 -19.13
C THR A 151 -3.48 34.75 -20.17
N LEU A 152 -4.65 34.44 -20.71
CA LEU A 152 -4.85 33.45 -21.76
C LEU A 152 -4.45 33.99 -23.15
N GLU A 153 -4.63 35.26 -23.40
CA GLU A 153 -4.18 35.92 -24.65
C GLU A 153 -2.66 36.11 -24.66
N SER A 154 -2.04 36.39 -23.54
CA SER A 154 -0.58 36.47 -23.38
C SER A 154 0.11 35.13 -23.34
N THR A 155 -0.62 34.03 -23.18
CA THR A 155 -0.07 32.67 -23.19
C THR A 155 0.21 32.25 -24.64
N PRO A 156 1.40 31.72 -24.96
CA PRO A 156 1.78 31.37 -26.34
C PRO A 156 0.76 30.46 -27.00
N ALA A 157 0.65 30.52 -28.33
CA ALA A 157 -0.26 29.72 -29.19
C ALA A 157 -0.22 28.19 -28.93
N THR A 158 0.66 27.71 -28.04
CA THR A 158 0.82 26.35 -27.57
C THR A 158 -0.26 25.85 -26.59
N THR A 159 -1.15 26.75 -26.12
CA THR A 159 -2.21 26.37 -25.15
C THR A 159 -3.45 25.78 -25.83
N TRP A 160 -3.62 25.93 -27.08
CA TRP A 160 -4.76 25.44 -27.86
C TRP A 160 -4.37 24.28 -28.76
N VAL A 161 -5.28 23.32 -28.92
CA VAL A 161 -5.13 22.30 -29.97
C VAL A 161 -5.32 23.00 -31.33
N ALA A 162 -4.46 22.70 -32.30
CA ALA A 162 -4.47 23.35 -33.62
C ALA A 162 -5.87 23.35 -34.26
N GLY A 163 -6.36 24.53 -34.64
CA GLY A 163 -7.69 24.69 -35.23
C GLY A 163 -8.88 24.59 -34.24
N GLN A 164 -8.64 24.45 -32.95
CA GLN A 164 -9.66 24.31 -31.92
C GLN A 164 -9.67 25.52 -30.94
N ALA A 165 -8.95 26.59 -31.24
CA ALA A 165 -9.01 27.82 -30.47
C ALA A 165 -10.40 28.47 -30.60
N PRO A 166 -10.93 29.16 -29.57
CA PRO A 166 -12.09 30.01 -29.72
C PRO A 166 -11.77 31.07 -30.82
N THR A 167 -12.64 31.25 -31.78
CA THR A 167 -12.56 32.41 -32.65
C THR A 167 -12.91 33.63 -31.81
N THR A 168 -12.60 34.81 -32.31
CA THR A 168 -12.70 36.18 -31.76
C THR A 168 -13.76 36.46 -30.67
N ASP A 169 -14.67 35.56 -30.35
CA ASP A 169 -15.75 35.74 -29.40
C ASP A 169 -15.56 35.00 -28.09
N TRP A 170 -14.63 35.49 -27.26
CA TRP A 170 -14.63 35.22 -25.82
C TRP A 170 -15.97 35.53 -25.19
N PHE A 171 -16.78 36.34 -25.87
CA PHE A 171 -18.14 36.68 -25.49
C PHE A 171 -19.05 35.44 -25.44
N GLU A 172 -18.81 34.42 -26.29
CA GLU A 172 -19.56 33.16 -26.24
C GLU A 172 -19.32 32.37 -24.95
N LEU A 173 -18.11 32.48 -24.36
CA LEU A 173 -17.78 31.86 -23.05
C LEU A 173 -18.39 32.61 -21.87
N LEU A 174 -18.62 33.93 -22.01
CA LEU A 174 -19.18 34.75 -20.93
C LEU A 174 -20.72 34.79 -20.94
N VAL A 175 -21.34 34.72 -22.12
CA VAL A 175 -22.80 34.94 -22.31
C VAL A 175 -23.51 33.70 -22.85
N GLY A 176 -22.78 32.74 -23.38
CA GLY A 176 -23.35 31.50 -23.96
C GLY A 176 -23.91 30.57 -22.89
N ASP A 177 -25.16 30.11 -23.09
CA ASP A 177 -25.77 29.10 -22.23
C ASP A 177 -24.94 27.81 -22.20
N ASN A 178 -24.34 27.52 -21.05
CA ASN A 178 -23.52 26.31 -20.81
C ASN A 178 -22.30 26.14 -21.75
N ALA A 179 -21.68 27.22 -22.15
CA ALA A 179 -20.47 27.24 -22.96
C ALA A 179 -19.24 26.83 -22.15
N VAL A 180 -18.43 25.90 -22.66
CA VAL A 180 -17.30 25.37 -21.94
C VAL A 180 -16.09 25.11 -22.84
N LEU A 181 -14.91 25.15 -22.23
CA LEU A 181 -13.66 24.66 -22.81
C LEU A 181 -13.41 23.23 -22.31
N VAL A 182 -12.86 22.37 -23.15
CA VAL A 182 -12.64 20.95 -22.84
C VAL A 182 -11.14 20.63 -22.97
N GLY A 183 -10.62 19.83 -22.06
CA GLY A 183 -9.24 19.34 -22.13
C GLY A 183 -9.03 18.37 -23.31
N GLU A 184 -7.84 18.39 -23.89
CA GLU A 184 -7.48 17.63 -25.10
C GLU A 184 -7.75 16.14 -24.97
N ARG A 185 -7.45 15.54 -23.83
CA ARG A 185 -7.62 14.11 -23.62
C ARG A 185 -9.09 13.69 -23.60
N LEU A 186 -9.93 14.46 -22.92
CA LEU A 186 -11.37 14.25 -22.92
C LEU A 186 -11.94 14.45 -24.33
N ALA A 187 -11.48 15.47 -25.03
CA ALA A 187 -11.87 15.75 -26.41
C ALA A 187 -11.51 14.61 -27.37
N GLN A 188 -10.26 14.11 -27.30
CA GLN A 188 -9.80 12.98 -28.14
C GLN A 188 -10.57 11.70 -27.85
N ARG A 189 -10.82 11.37 -26.55
CA ARG A 189 -11.51 10.15 -26.16
C ARG A 189 -12.95 10.07 -26.65
N HIS A 190 -13.65 11.19 -26.62
CA HIS A 190 -15.06 11.27 -27.02
C HIS A 190 -15.29 11.91 -28.38
N GLY A 191 -14.23 12.18 -29.13
CA GLY A 191 -14.33 12.80 -30.46
C GLY A 191 -14.94 14.21 -30.45
N LEU A 192 -14.78 14.95 -29.33
CA LEU A 192 -15.33 16.27 -29.18
C LEU A 192 -14.52 17.28 -29.99
N LYS A 193 -15.24 18.14 -30.70
CA LYS A 193 -14.68 19.26 -31.47
C LYS A 193 -15.41 20.52 -31.08
N ARG A 194 -14.86 21.66 -31.42
CA ARG A 194 -15.55 22.95 -31.30
C ARG A 194 -16.95 22.87 -31.93
N GLY A 195 -17.95 23.39 -31.20
CA GLY A 195 -19.36 23.32 -31.57
C GLY A 195 -20.07 22.02 -31.17
N SER A 196 -19.36 20.98 -30.72
CA SER A 196 -19.98 19.77 -30.22
C SER A 196 -20.76 20.03 -28.94
N THR A 197 -21.88 19.34 -28.78
CA THR A 197 -22.66 19.32 -27.53
C THR A 197 -22.58 17.94 -26.89
N PHE A 198 -22.43 17.90 -25.59
CA PHE A 198 -22.37 16.66 -24.83
C PHE A 198 -23.09 16.80 -23.49
N SER A 199 -23.34 15.69 -22.83
CA SER A 199 -24.08 15.67 -21.57
C SER A 199 -23.19 15.29 -20.41
N VAL A 200 -23.28 16.02 -19.32
CA VAL A 200 -22.56 15.75 -18.06
C VAL A 200 -23.57 15.73 -16.93
N LEU A 201 -23.46 14.74 -16.07
CA LEU A 201 -24.20 14.71 -14.82
C LEU A 201 -23.44 15.57 -13.80
N ILE A 202 -24.07 16.66 -13.38
CA ILE A 202 -23.54 17.56 -12.36
C ILE A 202 -24.52 17.57 -11.18
N ASN A 203 -23.99 17.30 -9.98
CA ASN A 203 -24.83 17.08 -8.79
C ASN A 203 -25.84 15.94 -9.00
N THR A 204 -27.09 16.28 -9.19
CA THR A 204 -28.20 15.32 -9.40
C THR A 204 -28.85 15.45 -10.76
N SER A 205 -28.40 16.37 -11.62
CA SER A 205 -29.05 16.69 -12.89
C SER A 205 -28.10 16.61 -14.09
N ILE A 206 -28.61 16.10 -15.20
CA ILE A 206 -27.87 16.08 -16.47
C ILE A 206 -27.94 17.46 -17.08
N ARG A 207 -26.77 17.97 -17.44
CA ARG A 207 -26.61 19.28 -18.12
C ARG A 207 -26.00 19.05 -19.50
N ARG A 208 -26.55 19.68 -20.51
CA ARG A 208 -25.94 19.78 -21.82
C ARG A 208 -24.97 20.94 -21.83
N LEU A 209 -23.74 20.65 -22.26
CA LEU A 209 -22.65 21.62 -22.37
C LEU A 209 -22.25 21.72 -23.83
N LYS A 210 -21.84 22.94 -24.28
CA LYS A 210 -21.38 23.22 -25.62
C LYS A 210 -19.88 23.51 -25.62
N VAL A 211 -19.15 22.81 -26.47
CA VAL A 211 -17.68 22.97 -26.60
C VAL A 211 -17.41 24.25 -27.44
N VAL A 212 -16.76 25.23 -26.83
CA VAL A 212 -16.32 26.45 -27.52
C VAL A 212 -14.88 26.36 -27.98
N GLY A 213 -14.05 25.60 -27.25
CA GLY A 213 -12.65 25.35 -27.60
C GLY A 213 -12.08 24.15 -26.90
N VAL A 214 -10.91 23.68 -27.38
CA VAL A 214 -10.17 22.54 -26.81
C VAL A 214 -8.79 23.00 -26.36
N LEU A 215 -8.52 22.80 -25.07
CA LEU A 215 -7.26 23.16 -24.40
C LEU A 215 -6.25 22.02 -24.54
N GLN A 216 -4.99 22.31 -24.81
CA GLN A 216 -3.92 21.32 -24.74
C GLN A 216 -3.78 20.76 -23.32
N ALA A 217 -3.26 19.55 -23.19
CA ALA A 217 -3.00 18.88 -21.92
C ALA A 217 -1.83 19.50 -21.13
N LYS A 218 -1.77 20.84 -21.08
CA LYS A 218 -0.78 21.65 -20.36
C LYS A 218 -1.48 22.78 -19.64
N GLY A 219 -0.89 23.27 -18.55
CA GLY A 219 -1.50 24.32 -17.73
C GLY A 219 -2.91 23.93 -17.25
N VAL A 220 -3.87 24.82 -17.37
CA VAL A 220 -5.27 24.58 -16.94
C VAL A 220 -5.91 23.42 -17.69
N GLY A 221 -5.62 23.26 -19.00
CA GLY A 221 -6.14 22.15 -19.81
C GLY A 221 -5.54 20.78 -19.48
N GLY A 222 -4.44 20.75 -18.75
CA GLY A 222 -3.82 19.53 -18.21
C GLY A 222 -4.38 19.10 -16.85
N ALA A 223 -5.31 19.85 -16.27
CA ALA A 223 -5.94 19.48 -15.01
C ALA A 223 -6.54 18.07 -15.09
N SER A 224 -6.37 17.27 -14.04
CA SER A 224 -6.77 15.86 -14.00
C SER A 224 -6.24 15.02 -15.19
N GLY A 225 -5.05 15.38 -15.70
CA GLY A 225 -4.44 14.69 -16.83
C GLY A 225 -5.11 15.00 -18.18
N GLY A 226 -5.86 16.09 -18.28
CA GLY A 226 -6.59 16.48 -19.47
C GLY A 226 -8.05 16.03 -19.53
N ASP A 227 -8.55 15.42 -18.47
CA ASP A 227 -9.96 15.05 -18.31
C ASP A 227 -10.69 16.16 -17.52
N CYS A 228 -10.72 17.36 -18.06
CA CYS A 228 -11.29 18.55 -17.42
C CYS A 228 -12.18 19.35 -18.35
N ILE A 229 -13.08 20.08 -17.73
CA ILE A 229 -13.95 21.07 -18.34
C ILE A 229 -13.69 22.40 -17.63
N VAL A 230 -13.50 23.46 -18.39
CA VAL A 230 -13.26 24.81 -17.88
C VAL A 230 -14.39 25.71 -18.32
N ALA A 231 -14.98 26.43 -17.37
CA ALA A 231 -16.11 27.33 -17.61
C ALA A 231 -15.93 28.67 -16.87
N ASP A 232 -16.74 29.67 -17.21
CA ASP A 232 -16.82 30.86 -16.40
C ASP A 232 -17.47 30.59 -15.04
N LEU A 233 -17.04 31.33 -14.00
CA LEU A 233 -17.62 31.24 -12.66
C LEU A 233 -19.12 31.46 -12.64
N ALA A 234 -19.63 32.40 -13.43
CA ALA A 234 -21.05 32.70 -13.51
C ALA A 234 -21.88 31.52 -14.07
N ILE A 235 -21.27 30.67 -14.91
CA ILE A 235 -21.84 29.46 -15.44
C ILE A 235 -21.70 28.31 -14.43
N LEU A 236 -20.55 28.15 -13.81
CA LEU A 236 -20.25 26.97 -12.97
C LEU A 236 -20.89 27.06 -11.57
N GLN A 237 -20.99 28.24 -10.97
CA GLN A 237 -21.61 28.40 -9.66
C GLN A 237 -23.08 27.92 -9.61
N PRO A 238 -23.99 28.32 -10.54
CA PRO A 238 -25.33 27.74 -10.59
C PRO A 238 -25.35 26.25 -10.92
N LEU A 239 -24.47 25.76 -11.80
CA LEU A 239 -24.39 24.36 -12.16
C LEU A 239 -24.03 23.47 -10.96
N LEU A 240 -23.11 23.95 -10.11
CA LEU A 240 -22.70 23.26 -8.88
C LEU A 240 -23.65 23.52 -7.70
N ASN A 241 -24.66 24.39 -7.88
CA ASN A 241 -25.54 24.81 -6.79
C ASN A 241 -24.77 25.46 -5.61
N GLN A 242 -23.75 26.26 -5.94
CA GLN A 242 -22.87 26.96 -5.00
C GLN A 242 -22.80 28.46 -5.35
N PRO A 243 -23.93 29.19 -5.28
CA PRO A 243 -23.93 30.62 -5.62
C PRO A 243 -23.05 31.41 -4.64
N LYS A 244 -22.25 32.32 -5.18
CA LYS A 244 -21.33 33.20 -4.41
C LYS A 244 -20.28 32.43 -3.59
N GLN A 245 -19.95 31.20 -3.98
CA GLN A 245 -18.93 30.40 -3.31
C GLN A 245 -17.76 30.10 -4.23
N LEU A 246 -16.57 30.08 -3.65
CA LEU A 246 -15.30 29.77 -4.32
C LEU A 246 -14.63 28.63 -3.57
N SER A 247 -13.92 27.77 -4.28
CA SER A 247 -13.08 26.73 -3.64
C SER A 247 -11.79 27.33 -3.10
N ARG A 248 -11.21 28.29 -3.82
CA ARG A 248 -10.03 29.04 -3.39
C ARG A 248 -9.89 30.34 -4.18
N VAL A 249 -9.02 31.23 -3.68
CA VAL A 249 -8.51 32.36 -4.43
C VAL A 249 -7.01 32.20 -4.61
N SER A 250 -6.58 31.95 -5.84
CA SER A 250 -5.16 31.83 -6.20
C SER A 250 -4.56 33.23 -6.37
N LEU A 251 -3.38 33.43 -5.80
CA LEU A 251 -2.68 34.71 -5.83
C LEU A 251 -1.29 34.53 -6.44
N VAL A 252 -0.92 35.43 -7.38
CA VAL A 252 0.45 35.53 -7.86
C VAL A 252 1.01 36.84 -7.35
N ILE A 253 1.92 36.77 -6.39
CA ILE A 253 2.57 37.93 -5.75
C ILE A 253 4.02 37.97 -6.22
N PRO A 254 4.46 39.07 -6.89
CA PRO A 254 5.86 39.24 -7.23
C PRO A 254 6.74 39.18 -5.98
N LYS A 255 7.90 38.49 -6.05
CA LYS A 255 8.82 38.33 -4.91
C LYS A 255 9.22 39.64 -4.26
N ALA A 256 9.36 40.72 -5.05
CA ALA A 256 9.70 42.06 -4.57
C ALA A 256 8.63 42.68 -3.66
N LEU A 257 7.37 42.29 -3.85
CA LEU A 257 6.23 42.84 -3.10
C LEU A 257 5.74 41.90 -1.98
N GLU A 258 6.27 40.70 -1.91
CA GLU A 258 5.83 39.68 -0.98
C GLU A 258 5.89 40.15 0.48
N ALA A 259 6.98 40.80 0.87
CA ALA A 259 7.16 41.32 2.24
C ALA A 259 6.15 42.41 2.63
N THR A 260 5.69 43.21 1.68
CA THR A 260 4.76 44.32 1.95
C THR A 260 3.30 43.94 1.78
N VAL A 261 2.98 43.06 0.86
CA VAL A 261 1.60 42.66 0.52
C VAL A 261 1.05 41.56 1.40
N LEU A 262 1.89 40.58 1.80
CA LEU A 262 1.43 39.47 2.65
C LEU A 262 0.82 39.87 4.00
N PRO A 263 1.39 40.85 4.75
CA PRO A 263 0.75 41.32 5.98
C PRO A 263 -0.63 41.93 5.75
N LYS A 264 -0.78 42.73 4.65
CA LYS A 264 -2.06 43.33 4.28
C LYS A 264 -3.10 42.27 3.90
N ILE A 265 -2.72 41.27 3.09
CA ILE A 265 -3.62 40.17 2.74
C ILE A 265 -4.04 39.37 4.00
N ARG A 266 -3.14 39.13 4.94
CA ARG A 266 -3.48 38.44 6.22
C ARG A 266 -4.51 39.21 7.06
N GLN A 267 -4.56 40.54 6.96
CA GLN A 267 -5.58 41.34 7.64
C GLN A 267 -6.94 41.30 6.93
N ILE A 268 -6.91 41.16 5.59
CA ILE A 268 -8.12 41.06 4.75
C ILE A 268 -8.75 39.65 4.89
N VAL A 269 -7.93 38.62 5.01
CA VAL A 269 -8.40 37.24 5.08
C VAL A 269 -9.17 37.01 6.40
N PRO A 270 -10.44 36.62 6.35
CA PRO A 270 -11.25 36.37 7.54
C PRO A 270 -10.67 35.20 8.34
N LYS A 271 -10.98 35.12 9.65
CA LYS A 271 -10.53 34.02 10.53
C LYS A 271 -10.99 32.64 10.09
N THR A 272 -12.00 32.57 9.23
CA THR A 272 -12.51 31.33 8.61
C THR A 272 -11.69 30.87 7.40
N ALA A 273 -10.72 31.68 6.94
CA ALA A 273 -9.87 31.36 5.81
C ALA A 273 -8.38 31.44 6.19
N THR A 274 -7.53 30.77 5.42
CA THR A 274 -6.08 30.74 5.63
C THR A 274 -5.35 31.11 4.34
N LEU A 275 -4.30 31.94 4.48
CA LEU A 275 -3.36 32.25 3.41
C LEU A 275 -2.17 31.29 3.50
N GLN A 276 -1.98 30.47 2.48
CA GLN A 276 -0.92 29.45 2.46
C GLN A 276 -0.29 29.30 1.05
N PRO A 277 0.97 28.86 0.94
CA PRO A 277 1.54 28.49 -0.35
C PRO A 277 0.85 27.22 -0.92
N PRO A 278 0.61 27.12 -2.23
CA PRO A 278 0.00 25.93 -2.87
C PRO A 278 0.77 24.64 -2.58
N LYS A 279 2.10 24.72 -2.42
CA LYS A 279 2.98 23.58 -2.10
C LYS A 279 2.61 22.86 -0.81
N ARG A 280 2.05 23.57 0.19
CA ARG A 280 1.62 22.92 1.45
C ARG A 280 0.48 21.92 1.26
N ARG A 281 -0.33 22.07 0.24
CA ARG A 281 -1.41 21.12 -0.08
C ARG A 281 -0.82 19.80 -0.61
N GLY A 282 0.21 19.90 -1.48
CA GLY A 282 0.94 18.72 -1.96
C GLY A 282 1.80 18.04 -0.88
N GLU A 283 2.45 18.82 -0.01
CA GLU A 283 3.33 18.29 1.05
C GLU A 283 2.57 17.42 2.08
N LYS A 284 1.33 17.79 2.43
CA LYS A 284 0.50 17.01 3.36
C LYS A 284 0.10 15.66 2.76
N ILE A 285 -0.23 15.67 1.47
CA ILE A 285 -0.57 14.44 0.74
C ILE A 285 0.68 13.61 0.52
N ASP A 286 1.81 14.25 0.21
CA ASP A 286 3.12 13.58 0.12
C ASP A 286 3.49 12.86 1.43
N GLN A 287 3.15 13.42 2.60
CA GLN A 287 3.39 12.75 3.88
C GLN A 287 2.53 11.48 4.04
N LEU A 288 1.26 11.52 3.68
CA LEU A 288 0.37 10.35 3.75
C LEU A 288 0.82 9.24 2.79
N LEU A 289 1.09 9.60 1.54
CA LEU A 289 1.59 8.67 0.53
C LEU A 289 2.98 8.14 0.85
N LYS A 290 3.83 8.95 1.49
CA LYS A 290 5.17 8.53 1.93
C LYS A 290 5.12 7.45 3.00
N SER A 291 4.20 7.53 3.94
CA SER A 291 3.99 6.48 4.96
C SER A 291 3.58 5.16 4.30
N TYR A 292 2.65 5.20 3.35
CA TYR A 292 2.25 4.04 2.57
C TYR A 292 3.41 3.46 1.75
N GLN A 293 4.17 4.31 1.04
CA GLN A 293 5.34 3.90 0.27
C GLN A 293 6.40 3.21 1.13
N ILE A 294 6.71 3.79 2.29
CA ILE A 294 7.72 3.24 3.19
C ILE A 294 7.27 1.89 3.73
N ASN A 295 6.00 1.74 4.06
CA ASN A 295 5.45 0.46 4.51
C ASN A 295 5.59 -0.64 3.46
N LEU A 296 5.19 -0.35 2.21
CA LEU A 296 5.34 -1.29 1.09
C LEU A 296 6.81 -1.60 0.78
N THR A 297 7.69 -0.60 0.81
CA THR A 297 9.13 -0.78 0.60
C THR A 297 9.74 -1.67 1.69
N ALA A 298 9.36 -1.47 2.95
CA ALA A 298 9.84 -2.29 4.05
C ALA A 298 9.40 -3.75 3.93
N LEU A 299 8.16 -4.01 3.52
CA LEU A 299 7.66 -5.36 3.25
C LEU A 299 8.43 -6.00 2.08
N SER A 300 8.71 -5.25 1.01
CA SER A 300 9.49 -5.75 -0.12
C SER A 300 10.93 -6.10 0.26
N LEU A 301 11.55 -5.35 1.20
CA LEU A 301 12.87 -5.66 1.73
C LEU A 301 12.89 -6.96 2.57
N ILE A 302 11.78 -7.34 3.19
CA ILE A 302 11.68 -8.65 3.86
C ILE A 302 11.72 -9.78 2.82
N ALA A 303 11.02 -9.63 1.69
CA ALA A 303 11.09 -10.59 0.59
C ALA A 303 12.52 -10.72 0.02
N LEU A 304 13.25 -9.61 -0.07
CA LEU A 304 14.67 -9.61 -0.47
C LEU A 304 15.55 -10.36 0.54
N LEU A 305 15.26 -10.23 1.85
CA LEU A 305 15.96 -10.97 2.90
C LEU A 305 15.79 -12.48 2.73
N VAL A 306 14.58 -12.95 2.37
CA VAL A 306 14.33 -14.37 2.06
C VAL A 306 15.19 -14.81 0.87
N GLY A 307 15.28 -13.99 -0.18
CA GLY A 307 16.19 -14.22 -1.30
C GLY A 307 17.66 -14.33 -0.88
N ALA A 308 18.12 -13.48 0.04
CA ALA A 308 19.47 -13.53 0.59
C ALA A 308 19.77 -14.85 1.31
N PHE A 309 18.83 -15.33 2.12
CA PHE A 309 18.97 -16.64 2.77
C PHE A 309 19.05 -17.79 1.76
N LEU A 310 18.26 -17.73 0.70
CA LEU A 310 18.30 -18.76 -0.36
C LEU A 310 19.66 -18.73 -1.08
N ILE A 311 20.18 -17.55 -1.39
CA ILE A 311 21.52 -17.37 -2.00
C ILE A 311 22.61 -17.93 -1.09
N TYR A 312 22.58 -17.51 0.19
CA TYR A 312 23.54 -17.99 1.18
C TYR A 312 23.54 -19.52 1.28
N ASN A 313 22.36 -20.14 1.39
CA ASN A 313 22.22 -21.58 1.46
C ASN A 313 22.79 -22.28 0.21
N THR A 314 22.45 -21.77 -0.99
CA THR A 314 22.93 -22.34 -2.25
C THR A 314 24.46 -22.23 -2.40
N LEU A 315 25.01 -21.04 -2.11
CA LEU A 315 26.45 -20.80 -2.24
C LEU A 315 27.24 -21.57 -1.19
N ASN A 316 26.73 -21.68 0.03
CA ASN A 316 27.38 -22.47 1.08
C ASN A 316 27.59 -23.91 0.62
N VAL A 317 26.61 -24.51 -0.03
CA VAL A 317 26.71 -25.85 -0.60
C VAL A 317 27.73 -25.95 -1.72
N VAL A 318 27.76 -24.97 -2.64
CA VAL A 318 28.78 -24.91 -3.72
C VAL A 318 30.18 -24.90 -3.13
N MET A 319 30.37 -24.05 -2.12
CA MET A 319 31.68 -23.88 -1.49
C MET A 319 32.16 -25.13 -0.80
N VAL A 320 31.27 -25.85 -0.11
CA VAL A 320 31.65 -27.12 0.54
C VAL A 320 32.11 -28.17 -0.45
N ARG A 321 31.42 -28.33 -1.59
CA ARG A 321 31.85 -29.26 -2.64
C ARG A 321 33.18 -28.89 -3.29
N ARG A 322 33.45 -27.60 -3.37
CA ARG A 322 34.68 -27.09 -3.98
C ARG A 322 35.86 -27.03 -2.99
N LYS A 323 35.63 -27.28 -1.70
CA LYS A 323 36.71 -27.28 -0.68
C LYS A 323 37.95 -28.08 -1.09
N PRO A 324 37.85 -29.35 -1.59
CA PRO A 324 39.03 -30.10 -2.01
C PRO A 324 39.79 -29.42 -3.15
N ALA A 325 39.07 -29.00 -4.19
CA ALA A 325 39.67 -28.34 -5.34
C ALA A 325 40.25 -26.94 -4.98
N LEU A 326 39.59 -26.18 -4.11
CA LEU A 326 40.13 -24.92 -3.59
C LEU A 326 41.40 -25.14 -2.77
N ALA A 327 41.43 -26.21 -1.95
CA ALA A 327 42.63 -26.60 -1.19
C ALA A 327 43.78 -26.99 -2.10
N THR A 328 43.53 -27.76 -3.18
CA THR A 328 44.56 -28.09 -4.18
C THR A 328 45.12 -26.81 -4.81
N LEU A 329 44.29 -25.85 -5.20
CA LEU A 329 44.73 -24.58 -5.79
C LEU A 329 45.53 -23.74 -4.76
N LEU A 330 45.17 -23.77 -3.49
CA LEU A 330 45.93 -23.09 -2.43
C LEU A 330 47.30 -23.73 -2.22
N VAL A 331 47.40 -25.08 -2.26
CA VAL A 331 48.67 -25.80 -2.19
C VAL A 331 49.54 -25.51 -3.41
N MET A 332 48.95 -25.34 -4.58
CA MET A 332 49.64 -24.91 -5.82
C MET A 332 50.09 -23.44 -5.80
N GLY A 333 49.82 -22.71 -4.72
CA GLY A 333 50.29 -21.32 -4.54
C GLY A 333 49.34 -20.23 -5.01
N THR A 334 48.10 -20.57 -5.37
CA THR A 334 47.12 -19.56 -5.81
C THR A 334 46.75 -18.61 -4.63
N PRO A 335 46.86 -17.28 -4.81
CA PRO A 335 46.60 -16.33 -3.71
C PRO A 335 45.11 -16.39 -3.27
N LYS A 336 44.88 -16.38 -1.94
CA LYS A 336 43.54 -16.38 -1.36
C LYS A 336 42.64 -15.27 -1.91
N LYS A 337 43.20 -14.07 -2.14
CA LYS A 337 42.47 -12.93 -2.70
C LYS A 337 41.95 -13.19 -4.10
N LEU A 338 42.73 -13.90 -4.95
CA LEU A 338 42.32 -14.25 -6.30
C LEU A 338 41.16 -15.27 -6.27
N LEU A 339 41.24 -16.28 -5.43
CA LEU A 339 40.18 -17.26 -5.27
C LEU A 339 38.89 -16.60 -4.72
N GLN A 340 39.03 -15.69 -3.76
CA GLN A 340 37.90 -14.93 -3.26
C GLN A 340 37.26 -14.07 -4.37
N ALA A 341 38.06 -13.41 -5.20
CA ALA A 341 37.57 -12.61 -6.31
C ALA A 341 36.83 -13.47 -7.34
N LEU A 342 37.36 -14.67 -7.68
CA LEU A 342 36.72 -15.61 -8.61
C LEU A 342 35.36 -16.09 -8.10
N LEU A 343 35.24 -16.40 -6.82
CA LEU A 343 34.00 -16.85 -6.20
C LEU A 343 32.94 -15.71 -6.10
N LEU A 344 33.41 -14.50 -5.77
CA LEU A 344 32.53 -13.31 -5.78
C LEU A 344 32.10 -12.94 -7.21
N ALA A 345 32.96 -13.15 -8.21
CA ALA A 345 32.61 -12.93 -9.61
C ALA A 345 31.51 -13.91 -10.08
N GLU A 346 31.55 -15.18 -9.63
CA GLU A 346 30.44 -16.12 -9.88
C GLU A 346 29.14 -15.64 -9.24
N ALA A 347 29.20 -15.23 -7.99
CA ALA A 347 28.04 -14.66 -7.29
C ALA A 347 27.50 -13.41 -8.02
N THR A 348 28.39 -12.56 -8.52
CA THR A 348 28.02 -11.38 -9.33
C THR A 348 27.28 -11.76 -10.60
N LEU A 349 27.76 -12.78 -11.31
CA LEU A 349 27.10 -13.26 -12.53
C LEU A 349 25.70 -13.80 -12.23
N LEU A 350 25.56 -14.64 -11.21
CA LEU A 350 24.26 -15.18 -10.79
C LEU A 350 23.32 -14.06 -10.30
N GLY A 351 23.86 -13.10 -9.56
CA GLY A 351 23.16 -11.92 -9.12
C GLY A 351 22.65 -11.05 -10.27
N ALA A 352 23.52 -10.82 -11.27
CA ALA A 352 23.15 -10.05 -12.46
C ALA A 352 22.06 -10.75 -13.27
N LEU A 353 22.23 -12.05 -13.58
CA LEU A 353 21.23 -12.84 -14.30
C LEU A 353 19.90 -12.88 -13.54
N GLY A 354 19.94 -13.16 -12.24
CA GLY A 354 18.74 -13.18 -11.40
C GLY A 354 18.07 -11.82 -11.33
N SER A 355 18.83 -10.74 -11.22
CA SER A 355 18.28 -9.38 -11.15
C SER A 355 17.65 -8.94 -12.48
N VAL A 356 18.27 -9.28 -13.62
CA VAL A 356 17.70 -8.98 -14.94
C VAL A 356 16.40 -9.76 -15.17
N LEU A 357 16.39 -11.07 -14.88
CA LEU A 357 15.17 -11.86 -14.94
C LEU A 357 14.12 -11.36 -13.94
N GLY A 358 14.56 -10.95 -12.76
CA GLY A 358 13.70 -10.35 -11.74
C GLY A 358 13.05 -9.05 -12.20
N LEU A 359 13.77 -8.19 -12.90
CA LEU A 359 13.19 -7.00 -13.53
C LEU A 359 12.13 -7.39 -14.57
N GLY A 360 12.39 -8.36 -15.42
CA GLY A 360 11.41 -8.86 -16.42
C GLY A 360 10.14 -9.39 -15.76
N LEU A 361 10.28 -10.24 -14.73
CA LEU A 361 9.17 -10.75 -13.94
C LEU A 361 8.44 -9.61 -13.18
N GLY A 362 9.19 -8.65 -12.65
CA GLY A 362 8.63 -7.50 -11.96
C GLY A 362 7.82 -6.59 -12.88
N PHE A 363 8.25 -6.38 -14.12
CA PHE A 363 7.46 -5.69 -15.14
C PHE A 363 6.17 -6.47 -15.49
N ALA A 364 6.24 -7.79 -15.62
CA ALA A 364 5.07 -8.62 -15.85
C ALA A 364 4.08 -8.56 -14.67
N MET A 365 4.59 -8.61 -13.43
CA MET A 365 3.77 -8.41 -12.24
C MET A 365 3.15 -7.01 -12.20
N LEU A 366 3.91 -5.96 -12.48
CA LEU A 366 3.43 -4.59 -12.52
C LEU A 366 2.31 -4.40 -13.54
N SER A 367 2.44 -4.96 -14.74
CA SER A 367 1.40 -4.87 -15.77
C SER A 367 0.11 -5.57 -15.35
N GLY A 368 0.21 -6.74 -14.72
CA GLY A 368 -0.96 -7.45 -14.16
C GLY A 368 -1.62 -6.73 -12.99
N MET A 369 -0.85 -5.98 -12.18
CA MET A 369 -1.33 -5.25 -11.02
C MET A 369 -1.80 -3.82 -11.33
N SER A 370 -1.46 -3.28 -12.50
CA SER A 370 -1.70 -1.88 -12.85
C SER A 370 -3.17 -1.47 -12.77
N GLN A 371 -4.06 -2.33 -13.24
CA GLN A 371 -5.51 -2.07 -13.16
C GLN A 371 -6.01 -2.02 -11.72
N ALA A 372 -5.59 -2.97 -10.88
CA ALA A 372 -5.98 -3.01 -9.47
C ALA A 372 -5.46 -1.78 -8.70
N VAL A 373 -4.22 -1.36 -8.96
CA VAL A 373 -3.63 -0.17 -8.35
C VAL A 373 -4.35 1.10 -8.79
N THR A 374 -4.61 1.26 -10.08
CA THR A 374 -5.32 2.41 -10.63
C THR A 374 -6.74 2.50 -10.09
N GLN A 375 -7.47 1.39 -10.06
CA GLN A 375 -8.82 1.33 -9.49
C GLN A 375 -8.85 1.66 -7.99
N THR A 376 -7.88 1.15 -7.23
CA THR A 376 -7.75 1.46 -5.80
C THR A 376 -7.49 2.94 -5.57
N LEU A 377 -6.59 3.54 -6.35
CA LEU A 377 -6.28 4.96 -6.23
C LEU A 377 -7.45 5.84 -6.62
N GLN A 378 -8.16 5.51 -7.69
CA GLN A 378 -9.38 6.20 -8.10
C GLN A 378 -10.50 6.06 -7.05
N ALA A 379 -10.57 4.92 -6.36
CA ALA A 379 -11.53 4.71 -5.28
C ALA A 379 -11.19 5.50 -4.00
N ILE A 380 -9.90 5.70 -3.73
CA ILE A 380 -9.43 6.37 -2.51
C ILE A 380 -9.20 7.87 -2.73
N TYR A 381 -8.67 8.26 -3.89
CA TYR A 381 -8.32 9.63 -4.21
C TYR A 381 -9.05 10.11 -5.46
N THR A 382 -9.85 11.15 -5.32
CA THR A 382 -10.51 11.82 -6.44
C THR A 382 -9.51 12.64 -7.25
N GLY A 383 -9.63 12.60 -8.57
CA GLY A 383 -8.77 13.40 -9.47
C GLY A 383 -7.53 12.68 -9.99
N VAL A 384 -7.34 11.40 -9.68
CA VAL A 384 -6.29 10.59 -10.30
C VAL A 384 -6.78 10.15 -11.67
N GLY A 385 -6.30 10.82 -12.73
CA GLY A 385 -6.53 10.40 -14.11
C GLY A 385 -5.98 8.99 -14.35
N SER A 386 -6.51 8.26 -15.34
CA SER A 386 -5.95 7.01 -15.84
C SER A 386 -4.58 7.27 -16.48
N GLY A 387 -3.56 7.54 -15.65
CA GLY A 387 -2.19 7.78 -16.10
C GLY A 387 -1.57 6.52 -16.71
N THR A 388 -0.72 6.70 -17.71
CA THR A 388 0.21 5.66 -18.15
C THR A 388 1.13 5.30 -16.99
N LEU A 389 1.43 4.00 -16.82
CA LEU A 389 2.40 3.55 -15.83
C LEU A 389 3.74 4.26 -16.01
N ALA A 390 3.99 5.25 -15.18
CA ALA A 390 5.26 5.97 -15.16
C ALA A 390 6.23 5.26 -14.22
N VAL A 391 7.14 4.49 -14.79
CA VAL A 391 8.24 3.89 -14.02
C VAL A 391 9.44 4.82 -14.11
N PRO A 392 9.96 5.34 -12.98
CA PRO A 392 11.11 6.22 -13.00
C PRO A 392 12.35 5.46 -13.50
N VAL A 393 13.13 6.10 -14.38
CA VAL A 393 14.29 5.50 -15.05
C VAL A 393 15.35 4.95 -14.06
N TRP A 394 15.45 5.53 -12.87
CA TRP A 394 16.39 5.11 -11.83
C TRP A 394 15.98 3.81 -11.10
N LEU A 395 14.68 3.49 -11.04
CA LEU A 395 14.17 2.37 -10.24
C LEU A 395 14.64 0.98 -10.72
N PRO A 396 14.68 0.67 -12.02
CA PRO A 396 15.29 -0.58 -12.49
C PRO A 396 16.75 -0.73 -12.06
N TRP A 397 17.54 0.34 -12.10
CA TRP A 397 18.94 0.34 -11.70
C TRP A 397 19.14 0.11 -10.21
N VAL A 398 18.30 0.75 -9.38
CA VAL A 398 18.32 0.53 -7.92
C VAL A 398 17.91 -0.89 -7.57
N SER A 399 16.88 -1.43 -8.23
CA SER A 399 16.44 -2.81 -8.01
C SER A 399 17.52 -3.82 -8.41
N LEU A 400 18.21 -3.59 -9.52
CA LEU A 400 19.36 -4.37 -9.97
C LEU A 400 20.51 -4.29 -8.96
N ALA A 401 20.85 -3.09 -8.50
CA ALA A 401 21.90 -2.88 -7.51
C ALA A 401 21.58 -3.57 -6.17
N LEU A 402 20.32 -3.51 -5.71
CA LEU A 402 19.85 -4.21 -4.50
C LEU A 402 19.96 -5.73 -4.65
N GLY A 403 19.58 -6.28 -5.81
CA GLY A 403 19.71 -7.72 -6.08
C GLY A 403 21.19 -8.16 -6.10
N MET A 404 22.06 -7.37 -6.70
CA MET A 404 23.51 -7.63 -6.70
C MET A 404 24.10 -7.52 -5.29
N LEU A 405 23.74 -6.47 -4.53
CA LEU A 405 24.20 -6.27 -3.15
C LEU A 405 23.76 -7.45 -2.26
N THR A 406 22.52 -7.87 -2.39
CA THR A 406 21.97 -9.01 -1.66
C THR A 406 22.73 -10.28 -1.97
N THR A 407 23.07 -10.47 -3.25
CA THR A 407 23.87 -11.63 -3.68
C THR A 407 25.27 -11.56 -3.11
N TRP A 408 25.91 -10.41 -3.08
CA TRP A 408 27.24 -10.23 -2.48
C TRP A 408 27.23 -10.50 -0.98
N VAL A 409 26.23 -9.99 -0.26
CA VAL A 409 26.08 -10.23 1.18
C VAL A 409 25.87 -11.72 1.43
N GLY A 410 25.02 -12.39 0.66
CA GLY A 410 24.77 -13.82 0.77
C GLY A 410 26.00 -14.68 0.43
N ALA A 411 26.87 -14.22 -0.49
CA ALA A 411 28.08 -14.92 -0.93
C ALA A 411 29.29 -14.69 -0.02
N TYR A 412 29.35 -13.57 0.66
CA TYR A 412 30.56 -13.14 1.40
C TYR A 412 30.98 -14.14 2.49
N PHE A 413 30.03 -14.54 3.35
CA PHE A 413 30.32 -15.44 4.46
C PHE A 413 30.73 -16.84 4.00
N PRO A 414 30.00 -17.53 3.07
CA PRO A 414 30.42 -18.84 2.55
C PRO A 414 31.80 -18.81 1.89
N THR A 415 32.06 -17.74 1.13
CA THR A 415 33.35 -17.56 0.44
C THR A 415 34.50 -17.42 1.44
N LYS A 416 34.30 -16.60 2.48
CA LYS A 416 35.33 -16.43 3.54
C LYS A 416 35.58 -17.72 4.29
N GLU A 417 34.54 -18.48 4.65
CA GLU A 417 34.64 -19.76 5.34
C GLU A 417 35.38 -20.80 4.48
N ALA A 418 35.07 -20.87 3.17
CA ALA A 418 35.72 -21.81 2.26
C ALA A 418 37.24 -21.60 2.12
N LEU A 419 37.72 -20.35 2.28
CA LEU A 419 39.13 -19.99 2.14
C LEU A 419 39.92 -20.09 3.48
N HIS A 420 39.24 -20.33 4.62
CA HIS A 420 39.91 -20.52 5.92
C HIS A 420 40.27 -21.98 6.19
N VAL A 421 39.94 -22.91 5.32
CA VAL A 421 40.25 -24.33 5.47
C VAL A 421 41.75 -24.55 5.37
N GLN A 422 42.33 -25.29 6.33
CA GLN A 422 43.75 -25.70 6.27
C GLN A 422 43.90 -26.71 5.12
N PRO A 423 44.92 -26.53 4.22
CA PRO A 423 45.12 -27.43 3.08
C PRO A 423 45.30 -28.92 3.48
N ALA A 424 45.95 -29.14 4.65
CA ALA A 424 46.16 -30.51 5.16
C ALA A 424 44.89 -31.24 5.59
N GLU A 425 43.84 -30.48 6.00
CA GLU A 425 42.53 -31.06 6.34
C GLU A 425 41.67 -31.40 5.12
N ALA A 426 41.85 -30.65 4.04
CA ALA A 426 41.08 -30.85 2.81
C ALA A 426 41.54 -32.07 1.97
N VAL A 427 42.75 -32.51 2.15
CA VAL A 427 43.34 -33.70 1.48
C VAL A 427 43.07 -34.99 2.27
N ARG A 428 42.67 -34.92 3.54
CA ARG A 428 42.28 -36.10 4.30
C ARG A 428 40.95 -36.66 3.81
N PRO A 429 40.82 -38.01 3.72
CA PRO A 429 39.53 -38.65 3.42
C PRO A 429 38.42 -38.16 4.37
N GLN A 430 37.24 -37.88 3.84
CA GLN A 430 36.10 -37.27 4.53
C GLN A 430 35.60 -37.96 5.81
N GLY A 431 36.26 -39.03 6.27
CA GLY A 431 35.93 -39.80 7.48
C GLY A 431 36.36 -39.18 8.82
N SER A 432 37.24 -38.16 8.82
CA SER A 432 37.73 -37.51 10.05
C SER A 432 37.42 -36.04 10.13
N GLN A 433 36.19 -35.66 9.78
CA GLN A 433 35.73 -34.32 10.15
C GLN A 433 35.69 -34.22 11.66
N LEU A 434 36.75 -33.65 12.25
CA LEU A 434 36.71 -33.13 13.60
C LEU A 434 35.42 -32.30 13.71
N LYS A 435 34.49 -32.76 14.55
CA LYS A 435 33.29 -32.03 14.93
C LYS A 435 33.76 -30.65 15.40
N THR A 436 33.86 -29.70 14.49
CA THR A 436 33.91 -28.30 14.88
C THR A 436 32.62 -28.08 15.69
N GLN A 437 32.79 -28.07 17.01
CA GLN A 437 31.70 -27.88 17.94
C GLN A 437 31.12 -26.50 17.64
N PHE A 438 30.07 -26.52 16.83
CA PHE A 438 29.28 -25.31 16.58
C PHE A 438 28.68 -24.90 17.91
N ASN A 439 29.14 -23.78 18.47
CA ASN A 439 28.68 -23.33 19.77
C ASN A 439 27.24 -22.75 19.64
N THR A 440 26.25 -23.66 19.56
CA THR A 440 24.84 -23.33 19.42
C THR A 440 24.34 -22.44 20.54
N GLY A 441 24.95 -22.50 21.74
CA GLY A 441 24.61 -21.65 22.88
C GLY A 441 24.96 -20.17 22.67
N LYS A 442 26.08 -19.86 22.00
CA LYS A 442 26.42 -18.48 21.66
C LYS A 442 25.43 -17.88 20.66
N TRP A 443 25.04 -18.66 19.63
CA TRP A 443 24.08 -18.22 18.64
C TRP A 443 22.68 -18.05 19.23
N LEU A 444 22.29 -18.91 20.17
CA LEU A 444 21.05 -18.76 20.92
C LEU A 444 21.03 -17.44 21.71
N MET A 445 22.12 -17.09 22.40
CA MET A 445 22.20 -15.84 23.15
C MET A 445 22.11 -14.61 22.23
N VAL A 446 22.78 -14.64 21.08
CA VAL A 446 22.67 -13.58 20.05
C VAL A 446 21.23 -13.51 19.52
N GLY A 447 20.62 -14.65 19.24
CA GLY A 447 19.22 -14.72 18.75
C GLY A 447 18.25 -14.14 19.76
N ILE A 448 18.33 -14.54 21.04
CA ILE A 448 17.49 -13.98 22.11
C ILE A 448 17.77 -12.49 22.29
N GLY A 449 19.01 -12.05 22.27
CA GLY A 449 19.37 -10.65 22.34
C GLY A 449 18.73 -9.80 21.23
N LEU A 450 18.72 -10.31 20.00
CA LEU A 450 18.05 -9.67 18.88
C LEU A 450 16.53 -9.65 19.03
N MET A 451 15.93 -10.71 19.54
CA MET A 451 14.48 -10.76 19.81
C MET A 451 14.08 -9.78 20.91
N VAL A 452 14.86 -9.69 21.99
CA VAL A 452 14.65 -8.70 23.05
C VAL A 452 14.82 -7.28 22.51
N SER A 453 15.88 -7.03 21.72
CA SER A 453 16.09 -5.73 21.09
C SER A 453 14.95 -5.36 20.14
N SER A 454 14.35 -6.34 19.44
CA SER A 454 13.17 -6.12 18.61
C SER A 454 11.98 -5.60 19.43
N ILE A 455 11.73 -6.20 20.58
CA ILE A 455 10.66 -5.76 21.49
C ILE A 455 10.93 -4.33 21.97
N LEU A 456 12.15 -4.03 22.41
CA LEU A 456 12.54 -2.69 22.89
C LEU A 456 12.40 -1.63 21.78
N LEU A 457 12.86 -1.94 20.56
CA LEU A 457 12.76 -1.05 19.40
C LEU A 457 11.29 -0.78 19.00
N ALA A 458 10.40 -1.76 19.19
CA ALA A 458 8.98 -1.62 18.89
C ALA A 458 8.27 -0.53 19.74
N PHE A 459 8.77 -0.24 20.95
CA PHE A 459 8.21 0.80 21.82
C PHE A 459 8.70 2.21 21.50
N ILE A 460 9.69 2.35 20.63
CA ILE A 460 10.22 3.69 20.28
C ILE A 460 9.23 4.41 19.37
N PRO A 461 8.88 5.66 19.68
CA PRO A 461 7.94 6.43 18.87
C PRO A 461 8.47 6.72 17.46
N PRO A 462 7.59 7.01 16.48
CA PRO A 462 7.99 7.32 15.11
C PRO A 462 8.82 8.61 15.04
N VAL A 463 9.85 8.61 14.20
CA VAL A 463 10.70 9.77 13.93
C VAL A 463 10.23 10.46 12.66
N GLY A 464 9.82 11.72 12.76
CA GLY A 464 9.28 12.46 11.60
C GLY A 464 8.02 11.83 10.99
N GLY A 465 7.19 11.16 11.81
CA GLY A 465 5.98 10.46 11.34
C GLY A 465 6.25 9.09 10.68
N ILE A 466 7.51 8.63 10.65
CA ILE A 466 7.90 7.36 10.07
C ILE A 466 8.27 6.38 11.18
N PRO A 467 7.68 5.17 11.25
CA PRO A 467 7.98 4.15 12.25
C PRO A 467 9.29 3.39 11.95
N LEU A 468 10.40 4.11 11.81
CA LEU A 468 11.70 3.55 11.41
C LEU A 468 12.15 2.41 12.33
N PHE A 469 12.02 2.59 13.65
CA PHE A 469 12.42 1.58 14.64
C PHE A 469 11.53 0.34 14.59
N GLY A 470 10.25 0.48 14.25
CA GLY A 470 9.36 -0.65 14.01
C GLY A 470 9.83 -1.52 12.83
N TYR A 471 10.33 -0.90 11.74
CA TYR A 471 10.91 -1.66 10.61
C TYR A 471 12.23 -2.34 10.97
N ILE A 472 13.05 -1.74 11.82
CA ILE A 472 14.27 -2.39 12.32
C ILE A 472 13.89 -3.56 13.23
N ALA A 473 12.88 -3.37 14.08
CA ALA A 473 12.36 -4.41 14.97
C ALA A 473 11.90 -5.66 14.20
N THR A 474 11.19 -5.52 13.07
CA THR A 474 10.77 -6.66 12.24
C THR A 474 11.96 -7.49 11.75
N LYS A 475 13.05 -6.81 11.32
CA LYS A 475 14.25 -7.50 10.83
C LYS A 475 15.02 -8.16 11.98
N ALA A 476 15.11 -7.48 13.13
CA ALA A 476 15.74 -8.03 14.33
C ALA A 476 15.00 -9.28 14.83
N LEU A 477 13.67 -9.30 14.79
CA LEU A 477 12.86 -10.47 15.14
C LEU A 477 13.18 -11.67 14.24
N LEU A 478 13.14 -11.47 12.92
CA LEU A 478 13.39 -12.54 11.96
C LEU A 478 14.81 -13.08 12.04
N LEU A 479 15.81 -12.21 12.15
CA LEU A 479 17.21 -12.61 12.31
C LEU A 479 17.44 -13.31 13.66
N GLY A 480 16.82 -12.80 14.74
CA GLY A 480 16.87 -13.42 16.05
C GLY A 480 16.33 -14.86 16.03
N GLY A 481 15.16 -15.04 15.40
CA GLY A 481 14.57 -16.38 15.19
C GLY A 481 15.51 -17.31 14.40
N ALA A 482 16.12 -16.80 13.33
CA ALA A 482 17.06 -17.58 12.51
C ALA A 482 18.29 -18.05 13.31
N PHE A 483 18.82 -17.22 14.20
CA PHE A 483 19.96 -17.57 15.06
C PHE A 483 19.59 -18.52 16.21
N CYS A 484 18.33 -18.59 16.60
CA CYS A 484 17.87 -19.58 17.60
C CYS A 484 17.69 -20.98 17.01
N LEU A 485 17.42 -21.11 15.70
CA LEU A 485 17.11 -22.38 15.04
C LEU A 485 18.16 -23.49 15.24
N PRO A 486 19.49 -23.26 15.15
CA PRO A 486 20.47 -24.31 15.33
C PRO A 486 20.35 -25.01 16.69
N TRP A 487 20.12 -24.24 17.75
CA TRP A 487 19.94 -24.79 19.09
C TRP A 487 18.63 -25.55 19.22
N VAL A 488 17.53 -25.01 18.68
CA VAL A 488 16.20 -25.65 18.71
C VAL A 488 16.25 -27.00 17.99
N ILE A 489 16.84 -27.05 16.78
CA ILE A 489 16.98 -28.29 16.01
C ILE A 489 17.84 -29.28 16.75
N GLN A 490 19.00 -28.87 17.27
CA GLN A 490 19.91 -29.75 18.01
C GLN A 490 19.21 -30.39 19.23
N ARG A 491 18.51 -29.57 20.03
CA ARG A 491 17.83 -30.05 21.24
C ARG A 491 16.66 -30.98 20.92
N SER A 492 15.86 -30.61 19.92
CA SER A 492 14.69 -31.40 19.51
C SER A 492 15.09 -32.73 18.86
N MET A 493 16.15 -32.71 18.03
CA MET A 493 16.65 -33.94 17.42
C MET A 493 17.23 -34.90 18.47
N GLY A 494 17.96 -34.39 19.47
CA GLY A 494 18.47 -35.19 20.59
C GLY A 494 17.33 -35.85 21.37
N TYR A 495 16.27 -35.12 21.65
CA TYR A 495 15.09 -35.67 22.33
C TYR A 495 14.36 -36.73 21.48
N LEU A 496 14.13 -36.43 20.18
CA LEU A 496 13.49 -37.35 19.24
C LEU A 496 14.26 -38.67 19.09
N GLN A 497 15.60 -38.60 19.01
CA GLN A 497 16.45 -39.80 18.93
C GLN A 497 16.39 -40.67 20.18
N GLN A 498 16.25 -40.07 21.37
CA GLN A 498 16.14 -40.80 22.65
C GLN A 498 14.75 -41.42 22.88
N THR A 499 13.69 -40.82 22.40
CA THR A 499 12.30 -41.23 22.64
C THR A 499 11.74 -42.16 21.56
N MET A 500 12.47 -42.34 20.44
CA MET A 500 11.95 -43.06 19.30
C MET A 500 11.88 -44.57 19.53
N PRO A 501 10.71 -45.21 19.29
CA PRO A 501 10.56 -46.65 19.46
C PRO A 501 11.43 -47.44 18.48
N THR A 502 11.98 -48.56 18.90
CA THR A 502 12.83 -49.44 18.09
C THR A 502 12.15 -49.97 16.81
N ARG A 503 10.80 -49.95 16.77
CA ARG A 503 10.02 -50.31 15.56
C ARG A 503 10.24 -49.41 14.36
N TRP A 504 10.78 -48.21 14.56
CA TRP A 504 10.96 -47.17 13.52
C TRP A 504 12.45 -46.99 13.18
N VAL A 505 13.21 -48.03 13.19
CA VAL A 505 14.67 -48.03 12.92
C VAL A 505 14.99 -47.34 11.59
N TRP A 506 14.13 -47.45 10.59
CA TRP A 506 14.33 -46.80 9.29
C TRP A 506 14.27 -45.27 9.34
N MET A 507 13.70 -44.68 10.40
CA MET A 507 13.69 -43.25 10.62
C MET A 507 14.98 -42.72 11.28
N GLN A 508 15.74 -43.57 11.99
CA GLN A 508 16.99 -43.15 12.66
C GLN A 508 18.00 -42.54 11.68
N PRO A 509 18.24 -43.12 10.47
CA PRO A 509 19.09 -42.46 9.47
C PRO A 509 18.62 -41.09 9.04
N ALA A 510 17.31 -40.85 8.90
CA ALA A 510 16.77 -39.54 8.56
C ALA A 510 17.09 -38.47 9.62
N LEU A 511 16.90 -38.82 10.91
CA LEU A 511 17.25 -37.95 12.03
C LEU A 511 18.76 -37.71 12.15
N GLY A 512 19.55 -38.78 11.95
CA GLY A 512 21.01 -38.72 11.98
C GLY A 512 21.59 -37.82 10.89
N LEU A 513 21.11 -37.97 9.65
CA LEU A 513 21.51 -37.16 8.51
C LEU A 513 21.08 -35.69 8.69
N PHE A 514 19.88 -35.48 9.24
CA PHE A 514 19.36 -34.12 9.48
C PHE A 514 20.16 -33.37 10.55
N SER A 515 20.51 -34.05 11.66
CA SER A 515 21.30 -33.49 12.76
C SER A 515 22.79 -33.41 12.44
N GLY A 516 23.33 -34.32 11.62
CA GLY A 516 24.73 -34.34 11.22
C GLY A 516 25.16 -33.14 10.37
N ALA A 517 24.22 -32.56 9.63
CA ALA A 517 24.45 -31.39 8.82
C ALA A 517 23.86 -30.09 9.44
N LEU A 518 23.93 -29.91 10.76
CA LEU A 518 23.21 -28.89 11.54
C LEU A 518 23.29 -27.49 10.97
N ASN A 519 24.46 -27.02 10.56
CA ASN A 519 24.66 -25.69 9.99
C ASN A 519 23.80 -25.47 8.73
N ARG A 520 23.71 -26.48 7.88
CA ARG A 520 23.01 -26.40 6.61
C ARG A 520 21.49 -26.55 6.79
N THR A 521 21.10 -27.51 7.62
CA THR A 521 19.68 -27.71 7.93
C THR A 521 19.12 -26.51 8.67
N ALA A 522 19.88 -25.89 9.57
CA ALA A 522 19.44 -24.68 10.28
C ALA A 522 19.28 -23.48 9.36
N THR A 523 20.23 -23.25 8.43
CA THR A 523 20.10 -22.15 7.46
C THR A 523 18.96 -22.37 6.47
N ALA A 524 18.73 -23.60 6.07
CA ALA A 524 17.59 -23.97 5.26
C ALA A 524 16.26 -23.77 6.00
N CYS A 525 16.18 -24.25 7.24
CA CYS A 525 15.01 -23.99 8.09
C CYS A 525 14.81 -22.49 8.30
N ALA A 526 15.88 -21.68 8.43
CA ALA A 526 15.78 -20.24 8.55
C ALA A 526 15.19 -19.57 7.30
N SER A 527 15.57 -20.00 6.10
CA SER A 527 14.99 -19.46 4.86
C SER A 527 13.51 -19.79 4.73
N VAL A 528 13.11 -21.03 5.06
CA VAL A 528 11.69 -21.44 5.10
C VAL A 528 10.96 -20.67 6.20
N MET A 529 11.56 -20.53 7.38
CA MET A 529 11.00 -19.78 8.51
C MET A 529 10.68 -18.34 8.11
N VAL A 530 11.62 -17.61 7.50
CA VAL A 530 11.41 -16.21 7.12
C VAL A 530 10.31 -16.09 6.05
N ALA A 531 10.29 -16.98 5.05
CA ALA A 531 9.26 -17.01 4.03
C ALA A 531 7.86 -17.31 4.61
N VAL A 532 7.76 -18.30 5.50
CA VAL A 532 6.51 -18.67 6.19
C VAL A 532 6.10 -17.56 7.16
N ALA A 533 7.04 -16.94 7.87
CA ALA A 533 6.75 -15.83 8.77
C ALA A 533 6.16 -14.63 8.00
N LEU A 534 6.70 -14.32 6.82
CA LEU A 534 6.14 -13.29 5.96
C LEU A 534 4.72 -13.65 5.50
N LEU A 535 4.51 -14.89 5.02
CA LEU A 535 3.20 -15.38 4.61
C LEU A 535 2.16 -15.27 5.74
N VAL A 536 2.49 -15.78 6.93
CA VAL A 536 1.61 -15.80 8.10
C VAL A 536 1.31 -14.38 8.59
N SER A 537 2.34 -13.53 8.70
CA SER A 537 2.16 -12.17 9.20
C SER A 537 1.29 -11.32 8.28
N LEU A 538 1.46 -11.44 6.95
CA LEU A 538 0.61 -10.75 5.98
C LEU A 538 -0.81 -11.30 5.99
N SER A 539 -0.99 -12.63 6.11
CA SER A 539 -2.31 -13.24 6.19
C SER A 539 -3.06 -12.81 7.45
N LEU A 540 -2.38 -12.75 8.60
CA LEU A 540 -2.95 -12.25 9.85
C LEU A 540 -3.27 -10.76 9.78
N LEU A 541 -2.39 -9.96 9.20
CA LEU A 541 -2.62 -8.52 9.01
C LEU A 541 -3.87 -8.28 8.15
N ILE A 542 -3.94 -8.90 6.97
CA ILE A 542 -5.07 -8.72 6.04
C ILE A 542 -6.36 -9.27 6.66
N GLY A 543 -6.31 -10.47 7.23
CA GLY A 543 -7.47 -11.11 7.85
C GLY A 543 -8.02 -10.30 9.04
N SER A 544 -7.14 -9.83 9.92
CA SER A 544 -7.52 -8.99 11.07
C SER A 544 -8.11 -7.65 10.63
N PHE A 545 -7.49 -7.01 9.64
CA PHE A 545 -7.99 -5.74 9.13
C PHE A 545 -9.32 -5.92 8.39
N ARG A 546 -9.44 -6.95 7.52
CA ARG A 546 -10.68 -7.28 6.82
C ARG A 546 -11.84 -7.53 7.78
N SER A 547 -11.60 -8.32 8.81
CA SER A 547 -12.62 -8.60 9.84
C SER A 547 -12.99 -7.35 10.63
N SER A 548 -12.02 -6.47 10.93
CA SER A 548 -12.27 -5.19 11.59
C SER A 548 -13.14 -4.28 10.73
N VAL A 549 -12.82 -4.15 9.45
CA VAL A 549 -13.63 -3.39 8.49
C VAL A 549 -15.03 -4.01 8.34
N GLN A 550 -15.13 -5.34 8.25
CA GLN A 550 -16.41 -6.02 8.16
C GLN A 550 -17.28 -5.78 9.39
N LEU A 551 -16.72 -5.88 10.59
CA LEU A 551 -17.43 -5.59 11.84
C LEU A 551 -17.83 -4.11 11.93
N TRP A 552 -16.95 -3.20 11.55
CA TRP A 552 -17.22 -1.77 11.51
C TRP A 552 -18.36 -1.44 10.54
N VAL A 553 -18.33 -2.01 9.32
CA VAL A 553 -19.41 -1.86 8.34
C VAL A 553 -20.75 -2.39 8.88
N LEU A 554 -20.74 -3.55 9.55
CA LEU A 554 -21.92 -4.11 10.18
C LEU A 554 -22.47 -3.25 11.30
N GLN A 555 -21.63 -2.51 12.02
CA GLN A 555 -22.02 -1.65 13.13
C GLN A 555 -22.42 -0.25 12.67
N SER A 556 -21.72 0.31 11.69
CA SER A 556 -21.94 1.66 11.19
C SER A 556 -23.10 1.75 10.19
N LEU A 557 -23.28 0.72 9.35
CA LEU A 557 -24.34 0.68 8.34
C LEU A 557 -25.54 -0.10 8.88
N LYS A 558 -26.44 0.57 9.57
CA LYS A 558 -27.68 -0.03 10.14
C LYS A 558 -28.93 0.23 9.32
N ALA A 559 -28.95 1.30 8.55
CA ALA A 559 -30.08 1.61 7.68
C ALA A 559 -30.24 0.54 6.59
N ASP A 560 -31.48 0.35 6.12
CA ASP A 560 -31.82 -0.63 5.08
C ASP A 560 -31.42 -0.15 3.69
N LEU A 561 -31.57 1.18 3.44
CA LEU A 561 -31.24 1.82 2.18
C LEU A 561 -30.38 3.06 2.42
N PHE A 562 -29.43 3.26 1.52
CA PHE A 562 -28.56 4.43 1.47
C PHE A 562 -28.77 5.17 0.16
N ILE A 563 -28.99 6.46 0.25
CA ILE A 563 -29.29 7.34 -0.88
C ILE A 563 -28.28 8.47 -0.91
N GLN A 564 -27.63 8.63 -2.05
CA GLN A 564 -26.69 9.73 -2.26
C GLN A 564 -26.66 10.12 -3.74
N PRO A 565 -26.25 11.35 -4.08
CA PRO A 565 -26.00 11.71 -5.46
C PRO A 565 -24.94 10.80 -6.07
N TYR A 566 -25.11 10.40 -7.33
CA TYR A 566 -24.07 9.63 -8.05
C TYR A 566 -22.74 10.34 -8.07
N THR A 567 -22.77 11.66 -8.20
CA THR A 567 -21.57 12.50 -8.15
C THR A 567 -20.84 12.47 -6.80
N HIS A 568 -21.57 12.37 -5.71
CA HIS A 568 -20.96 12.26 -4.36
C HIS A 568 -20.24 10.91 -4.19
N GLU A 569 -20.80 9.85 -4.73
CA GLU A 569 -20.23 8.52 -4.69
C GLU A 569 -18.88 8.41 -5.39
N LEU A 570 -18.74 9.08 -6.52
CA LEU A 570 -17.54 9.01 -7.35
C LEU A 570 -16.50 10.09 -7.01
N SER A 571 -16.93 11.22 -6.47
CA SER A 571 -16.08 12.39 -6.26
C SER A 571 -15.87 12.80 -4.81
N ARG A 572 -16.43 12.08 -3.84
CA ARG A 572 -16.32 12.35 -2.39
C ARG A 572 -16.53 13.81 -1.94
N GLY A 573 -17.15 14.64 -2.72
CA GLY A 573 -17.37 16.05 -2.37
C GLY A 573 -18.36 16.76 -3.26
N GLY A 574 -18.72 16.15 -4.38
CA GLY A 574 -19.71 16.68 -5.30
C GLY A 574 -21.13 16.21 -4.96
N GLY A 575 -22.09 17.04 -5.31
CA GLY A 575 -23.51 16.72 -5.19
C GLY A 575 -24.08 16.83 -3.78
N ARG A 576 -25.25 17.42 -3.71
CA ARG A 576 -26.03 17.59 -2.49
C ARG A 576 -27.46 17.16 -2.72
N LEU A 577 -28.05 16.50 -1.73
CA LEU A 577 -29.48 16.26 -1.68
C LEU A 577 -30.16 17.51 -1.11
N THR A 578 -31.25 17.92 -1.75
CA THR A 578 -32.05 19.04 -1.26
C THR A 578 -32.99 18.60 -0.16
N GLN A 579 -33.46 19.55 0.65
CA GLN A 579 -34.45 19.26 1.66
C GLN A 579 -35.77 18.74 1.06
N ALA A 580 -36.14 19.21 -0.12
CA ALA A 580 -37.31 18.71 -0.84
C ALA A 580 -37.19 17.21 -1.18
N THR A 581 -35.99 16.76 -1.57
CA THR A 581 -35.74 15.33 -1.80
C THR A 581 -35.89 14.53 -0.51
N ILE A 582 -35.40 15.04 0.62
CA ILE A 582 -35.53 14.37 1.93
C ILE A 582 -37.02 14.24 2.33
N GLU A 583 -37.82 15.31 2.10
CA GLU A 583 -39.26 15.26 2.40
C GLU A 583 -40.00 14.27 1.50
N LEU A 584 -39.68 14.20 0.20
CA LEU A 584 -40.22 13.16 -0.67
C LEU A 584 -39.93 11.75 -0.15
N LEU A 585 -38.71 11.50 0.31
CA LEU A 585 -38.31 10.19 0.85
C LEU A 585 -39.08 9.83 2.13
N ARG A 586 -39.43 10.81 2.97
CA ARG A 586 -40.21 10.57 4.18
C ARG A 586 -41.66 10.13 3.92
N HIS A 587 -42.21 10.53 2.79
CA HIS A 587 -43.57 10.21 2.43
C HIS A 587 -43.73 8.92 1.60
N VAL A 588 -42.61 8.22 1.30
CA VAL A 588 -42.65 6.94 0.58
C VAL A 588 -43.30 5.87 1.48
N PRO A 589 -44.21 5.06 0.96
CA PRO A 589 -44.85 3.97 1.69
C PRO A 589 -43.81 3.00 2.29
N ASN A 590 -44.06 2.53 3.52
CA ASN A 590 -43.22 1.63 4.29
C ASN A 590 -41.84 2.18 4.71
N VAL A 591 -41.63 3.49 4.59
CA VAL A 591 -40.49 4.16 5.24
C VAL A 591 -40.83 4.44 6.72
N GLU A 592 -39.96 4.04 7.64
CA GLU A 592 -40.11 4.31 9.08
C GLU A 592 -39.45 5.63 9.45
N ALA A 593 -38.20 5.82 9.03
CA ALA A 593 -37.45 7.03 9.31
C ALA A 593 -36.44 7.34 8.18
N VAL A 594 -36.15 8.62 8.00
CA VAL A 594 -35.10 9.10 7.09
C VAL A 594 -34.11 9.92 7.90
N ASP A 595 -32.87 9.44 7.99
CA ASP A 595 -31.76 10.15 8.58
C ASP A 595 -30.96 10.86 7.49
N ASN A 596 -30.97 12.17 7.55
CA ASN A 596 -30.27 13.03 6.61
C ASN A 596 -28.93 13.48 7.21
N PHE A 597 -27.86 13.22 6.48
CA PHE A 597 -26.49 13.43 6.90
C PHE A 597 -25.78 14.46 6.01
N LEU A 598 -24.98 15.31 6.62
CA LEU A 598 -24.11 16.25 5.91
C LEU A 598 -22.67 16.01 6.32
N GLU A 599 -21.84 15.68 5.36
CA GLU A 599 -20.37 15.55 5.52
C GLU A 599 -19.68 16.73 4.89
N LEU A 600 -18.71 17.31 5.60
CA LEU A 600 -17.90 18.43 5.15
C LEU A 600 -16.42 18.11 5.35
N ASP A 601 -15.58 18.49 4.40
CA ASP A 601 -14.15 18.54 4.59
C ASP A 601 -13.78 19.78 5.40
N ALA A 602 -13.05 19.63 6.49
CA ALA A 602 -12.68 20.71 7.37
C ALA A 602 -11.20 20.62 7.80
N LEU A 603 -10.68 21.69 8.38
CA LEU A 603 -9.31 21.75 8.91
C LEU A 603 -9.34 22.01 10.42
N TYR A 604 -8.63 21.19 11.17
CA TYR A 604 -8.40 21.39 12.60
C TYR A 604 -6.89 21.55 12.83
N GLN A 605 -6.47 22.68 13.37
CA GLN A 605 -5.05 23.03 13.54
C GLN A 605 -4.22 22.82 12.25
N GLY A 606 -4.81 23.15 11.11
CA GLY A 606 -4.18 22.99 9.81
C GLY A 606 -4.11 21.57 9.26
N THR A 607 -4.67 20.58 9.94
CA THR A 607 -4.81 19.18 9.46
C THR A 607 -6.23 18.92 8.95
N PRO A 608 -6.37 18.27 7.77
CA PRO A 608 -7.70 17.96 7.24
C PRO A 608 -8.38 16.86 8.09
N TYR A 609 -9.69 16.98 8.26
CA TYR A 609 -10.55 15.98 8.87
C TYR A 609 -11.95 16.04 8.25
N LYS A 610 -12.78 15.05 8.51
CA LYS A 610 -14.18 15.01 8.10
C LYS A 610 -15.10 15.47 9.24
N LEU A 611 -15.92 16.48 8.96
CA LEU A 611 -16.96 16.94 9.88
C LEU A 611 -18.30 16.34 9.46
N GLY A 612 -18.88 15.51 10.31
CA GLY A 612 -20.19 14.90 10.12
C GLY A 612 -21.26 15.62 10.93
N LEU A 613 -22.31 16.04 10.27
CA LEU A 613 -23.47 16.68 10.88
C LEU A 613 -24.69 15.78 10.70
N GLY A 614 -25.12 15.13 11.75
CA GLY A 614 -26.18 14.11 11.73
C GLY A 614 -27.32 14.42 12.70
N ARG A 615 -28.44 13.71 12.50
CA ARG A 615 -29.55 13.68 13.43
C ARG A 615 -29.26 12.76 14.58
N MET A 616 -28.83 13.35 15.71
CA MET A 616 -28.42 12.58 16.90
C MET A 616 -29.57 11.80 17.54
N ASP A 617 -30.81 12.23 17.37
CA ASP A 617 -32.01 11.48 17.82
C ASP A 617 -32.13 10.12 17.13
N LEU A 618 -31.93 10.08 15.81
CA LEU A 618 -31.89 8.84 15.05
C LEU A 618 -30.63 8.04 15.30
N PHE A 619 -29.50 8.72 15.47
CA PHE A 619 -28.25 8.05 15.80
C PHE A 619 -28.32 7.39 17.20
N ALA A 620 -29.01 7.99 18.17
CA ALA A 620 -29.28 7.36 19.46
C ALA A 620 -30.19 6.13 19.33
N LYS A 621 -31.21 6.17 18.44
CA LYS A 621 -32.19 5.07 18.26
C LYS A 621 -31.59 3.89 17.48
N TYR A 622 -30.91 4.14 16.38
CA TYR A 622 -30.48 3.12 15.43
C TYR A 622 -28.96 2.89 15.41
N GLY A 623 -28.16 3.84 15.90
CA GLY A 623 -26.71 3.76 15.92
C GLY A 623 -26.18 2.64 16.82
N ASN A 624 -25.13 1.97 16.39
CA ASN A 624 -24.46 0.91 17.15
C ASN A 624 -22.94 0.97 16.99
N VAL A 625 -22.40 2.19 17.03
CA VAL A 625 -20.95 2.41 16.91
C VAL A 625 -20.25 1.99 18.21
N ARG A 626 -19.12 1.33 18.08
CA ARG A 626 -18.32 0.88 19.23
C ARG A 626 -17.36 1.98 19.67
N PHE A 627 -17.47 2.36 20.93
CA PHE A 627 -16.58 3.32 21.59
C PHE A 627 -15.38 2.62 22.22
N MET A 628 -14.24 3.32 22.27
CA MET A 628 -12.99 2.78 22.83
C MET A 628 -13.09 2.48 24.34
N ASN A 629 -13.87 3.26 25.07
CA ASN A 629 -14.11 3.06 26.50
C ASN A 629 -15.13 1.95 26.81
N GLY A 630 -15.71 1.30 25.77
CA GLY A 630 -16.70 0.24 25.91
C GLY A 630 -18.10 0.70 26.31
N GLU A 631 -18.34 2.01 26.45
CA GLU A 631 -19.67 2.54 26.75
C GLU A 631 -20.68 2.26 25.62
N PRO A 632 -21.95 2.00 25.93
CA PRO A 632 -23.00 1.84 24.93
C PRO A 632 -23.19 3.10 24.09
N CYS A 633 -23.46 2.93 22.79
CA CYS A 633 -23.65 4.03 21.86
C CYS A 633 -24.74 5.00 22.33
N GLN A 634 -25.86 4.48 22.82
CA GLN A 634 -26.99 5.27 23.32
C GLN A 634 -26.59 6.21 24.46
N THR A 635 -25.73 5.78 25.39
CA THR A 635 -25.26 6.58 26.51
C THR A 635 -24.42 7.77 26.07
N VAL A 636 -23.45 7.53 25.19
CA VAL A 636 -22.55 8.58 24.68
C VAL A 636 -23.30 9.58 23.80
N VAL A 637 -24.14 9.07 22.90
CA VAL A 637 -24.97 9.92 22.03
C VAL A 637 -26.00 10.71 22.86
N GLY A 638 -26.61 10.08 23.86
CA GLY A 638 -27.54 10.76 24.77
C GLY A 638 -26.91 11.95 25.50
N ARG A 639 -25.67 11.78 26.01
CA ARG A 639 -24.90 12.89 26.61
C ARG A 639 -24.63 13.99 25.61
N THR A 640 -24.27 13.60 24.37
CA THR A 640 -23.98 14.55 23.28
C THR A 640 -25.23 15.39 22.92
N VAL A 641 -26.40 14.75 22.85
CA VAL A 641 -27.69 15.41 22.61
C VAL A 641 -28.05 16.35 23.75
N ALA A 642 -27.90 15.91 25.00
CA ALA A 642 -28.17 16.75 26.16
C ALA A 642 -27.32 18.03 26.14
N LEU A 643 -26.03 17.93 25.87
CA LEU A 643 -25.13 19.06 25.76
C LEU A 643 -25.38 19.92 24.50
N ALA A 644 -25.96 19.38 23.45
CA ALA A 644 -26.35 20.17 22.27
C ALA A 644 -27.55 21.08 22.55
N THR A 645 -28.45 20.65 23.45
CA THR A 645 -29.61 21.39 23.84
C THR A 645 -29.26 22.40 24.93
N LYS A 646 -28.52 21.98 25.95
CA LYS A 646 -28.08 22.80 27.08
C LYS A 646 -26.58 22.62 27.26
N PRO A 647 -25.74 23.62 26.89
CA PRO A 647 -24.30 23.56 27.09
C PRO A 647 -23.97 23.44 28.59
N ASP A 648 -22.76 22.95 28.88
CA ASP A 648 -22.28 22.87 30.26
C ASP A 648 -22.05 24.27 30.88
N ALA A 649 -21.67 24.32 32.15
CA ALA A 649 -21.45 25.57 32.89
C ALA A 649 -20.38 26.48 32.24
N ALA A 650 -19.49 25.93 31.39
CA ALA A 650 -18.48 26.65 30.65
C ALA A 650 -18.92 27.00 29.20
N GLY A 651 -20.19 26.79 28.84
CA GLY A 651 -20.73 27.07 27.50
C GLY A 651 -20.27 26.08 26.44
N ARG A 652 -19.87 24.86 26.83
CA ARG A 652 -19.30 23.84 25.90
C ARG A 652 -20.38 22.84 25.50
N TYR A 653 -20.36 22.44 24.24
CA TYR A 653 -21.27 21.47 23.65
C TYR A 653 -20.65 20.07 23.58
N GLY A 654 -21.41 19.05 23.17
CA GLY A 654 -20.92 17.69 23.02
C GLY A 654 -20.44 17.40 21.61
N ALA A 655 -19.31 16.70 21.47
CA ALA A 655 -18.79 16.16 20.22
C ALA A 655 -18.40 14.69 20.36
N ILE A 656 -18.53 13.92 19.27
CA ILE A 656 -18.03 12.55 19.16
C ILE A 656 -16.91 12.56 18.14
N ILE A 657 -15.78 11.91 18.42
CA ILE A 657 -14.62 11.88 17.52
C ILE A 657 -14.19 10.46 17.22
N SER A 658 -13.59 10.27 16.05
CA SER A 658 -13.00 9.00 15.68
C SER A 658 -11.62 8.79 16.31
N GLU A 659 -11.20 7.55 16.43
CA GLU A 659 -9.87 7.17 16.94
C GLU A 659 -8.73 7.82 16.16
N PRO A 660 -8.68 7.82 14.79
CA PRO A 660 -7.62 8.49 14.04
C PRO A 660 -7.51 9.99 14.34
N PHE A 661 -8.64 10.68 14.52
CA PHE A 661 -8.64 12.08 14.88
C PHE A 661 -8.09 12.29 16.29
N ALA A 662 -8.51 11.44 17.24
CA ALA A 662 -8.04 11.49 18.62
C ALA A 662 -6.53 11.27 18.73
N ASN A 663 -6.01 10.24 18.07
CA ASN A 663 -4.58 9.89 18.06
C ASN A 663 -3.73 10.98 17.41
N LYS A 664 -4.17 11.53 16.28
CA LYS A 664 -3.45 12.56 15.52
C LYS A 664 -3.29 13.86 16.29
N HIS A 665 -4.30 14.23 17.04
CA HIS A 665 -4.33 15.46 17.83
C HIS A 665 -4.07 15.24 19.33
N ARG A 666 -3.75 13.99 19.73
CA ARG A 666 -3.51 13.59 21.14
C ARG A 666 -4.65 13.98 22.07
N LEU A 667 -5.87 13.69 21.65
CA LEU A 667 -7.10 13.99 22.36
C LEU A 667 -7.59 12.76 23.13
N SER A 668 -8.23 13.01 24.27
CA SER A 668 -8.91 12.01 25.09
C SER A 668 -10.36 12.42 25.34
N GLN A 669 -11.15 11.52 25.90
CA GLN A 669 -12.49 11.87 26.38
C GLN A 669 -12.40 13.01 27.39
N GLY A 670 -13.26 14.01 27.25
CA GLY A 670 -13.22 15.24 28.04
C GLY A 670 -12.34 16.36 27.45
N SER A 671 -11.52 16.10 26.42
CA SER A 671 -10.76 17.14 25.74
C SER A 671 -11.68 18.19 25.09
N VAL A 672 -11.22 19.44 25.04
CA VAL A 672 -11.98 20.56 24.49
C VAL A 672 -11.53 20.85 23.06
N LEU A 673 -12.48 20.94 22.15
CA LEU A 673 -12.31 21.28 20.75
C LEU A 673 -12.87 22.67 20.47
N GLN A 674 -12.22 23.43 19.59
CA GLN A 674 -12.66 24.74 19.15
C GLN A 674 -12.76 24.78 17.64
N PHE A 675 -13.94 25.08 17.13
CA PHE A 675 -14.23 25.17 15.70
C PHE A 675 -14.57 26.62 15.35
N PRO A 676 -13.73 27.32 14.59
CA PRO A 676 -14.07 28.62 14.04
C PRO A 676 -15.27 28.51 13.09
N THR A 677 -16.29 29.30 13.31
CA THR A 677 -17.49 29.36 12.46
C THR A 677 -17.82 30.81 12.10
N PRO A 678 -18.64 31.08 11.09
CA PRO A 678 -19.01 32.44 10.71
C PRO A 678 -19.64 33.26 11.82
N LYS A 679 -20.38 32.65 12.75
CA LYS A 679 -21.04 33.34 13.87
C LYS A 679 -20.27 33.26 15.21
N GLY A 680 -18.99 32.83 15.18
CA GLY A 680 -18.15 32.74 16.37
C GLY A 680 -17.47 31.38 16.52
N VAL A 681 -16.86 31.13 17.68
CA VAL A 681 -16.16 29.87 17.97
C VAL A 681 -17.11 28.90 18.64
N LEU A 682 -17.37 27.77 18.00
CA LEU A 682 -18.06 26.62 18.59
C LEU A 682 -17.07 25.83 19.46
N THR A 683 -17.31 25.82 20.77
CA THR A 683 -16.49 25.04 21.71
C THR A 683 -17.22 23.76 22.10
N ALA A 684 -16.58 22.62 21.91
CA ALA A 684 -17.16 21.31 22.18
C ALA A 684 -16.25 20.43 23.04
N VAL A 685 -16.84 19.55 23.85
CA VAL A 685 -16.15 18.57 24.69
C VAL A 685 -16.34 17.18 24.10
N VAL A 686 -15.26 16.44 23.98
CA VAL A 686 -15.27 15.06 23.49
C VAL A 686 -16.03 14.15 24.47
N GLN A 687 -17.20 13.65 24.04
CA GLN A 687 -18.03 12.75 24.82
C GLN A 687 -17.65 11.27 24.66
N GLY A 688 -17.08 10.93 23.52
CA GLY A 688 -16.59 9.58 23.24
C GLY A 688 -15.73 9.51 21.99
N ILE A 689 -14.86 8.48 21.97
CA ILE A 689 -13.96 8.18 20.86
C ILE A 689 -14.39 6.84 20.30
N TYR A 690 -14.73 6.77 18.99
CA TYR A 690 -15.19 5.55 18.35
C TYR A 690 -14.18 5.00 17.35
N TYR A 691 -14.23 3.69 17.13
CA TYR A 691 -13.42 3.03 16.10
C TYR A 691 -13.96 3.38 14.73
N ASP A 692 -13.09 3.93 13.87
CA ASP A 692 -13.44 4.32 12.51
C ASP A 692 -12.33 3.93 11.55
N TYR A 693 -12.72 3.25 10.48
CA TYR A 693 -11.81 2.82 9.40
C TYR A 693 -12.15 3.48 8.06
N ALA A 694 -13.06 4.48 8.05
CA ALA A 694 -13.45 5.17 6.84
C ALA A 694 -12.42 6.21 6.38
N SER A 695 -11.72 6.85 7.32
CA SER A 695 -10.84 7.96 7.02
C SER A 695 -9.61 8.00 7.92
N GLU A 696 -8.43 8.03 7.28
CA GLU A 696 -7.15 8.29 7.96
C GLU A 696 -7.06 9.73 8.49
N GLN A 697 -7.82 10.65 7.90
CA GLN A 697 -7.86 12.05 8.34
C GLN A 697 -8.54 12.19 9.67
N GLY A 698 -9.41 11.25 10.02
CA GLY A 698 -10.26 11.26 11.18
C GLY A 698 -11.59 11.98 10.97
N TYR A 699 -12.49 11.76 11.89
CA TYR A 699 -13.89 12.18 11.81
C TYR A 699 -14.33 12.86 13.11
N VAL A 700 -15.10 13.94 13.00
CA VAL A 700 -15.77 14.61 14.13
C VAL A 700 -17.26 14.64 13.82
N ILE A 701 -18.08 14.17 14.73
CA ILE A 701 -19.54 14.17 14.59
C ILE A 701 -20.12 15.19 15.56
N LEU A 702 -20.87 16.13 15.02
CA LEU A 702 -21.61 17.14 15.77
C LEU A 702 -23.11 17.03 15.50
N PRO A 703 -23.96 17.39 16.47
CA PRO A 703 -25.38 17.54 16.26
C PRO A 703 -25.65 18.60 15.19
N ARG A 704 -26.41 18.24 14.17
CA ARG A 704 -26.69 19.12 13.02
C ARG A 704 -27.34 20.42 13.45
N GLN A 705 -28.41 20.36 14.25
CA GLN A 705 -29.15 21.52 14.75
C GLN A 705 -28.28 22.48 15.54
N LEU A 706 -27.27 21.98 16.24
CA LEU A 706 -26.28 22.81 16.92
C LEU A 706 -25.41 23.58 15.92
N TYR A 707 -24.82 22.88 14.95
CA TYR A 707 -23.91 23.50 13.99
C TYR A 707 -24.60 24.55 13.12
N GLU A 708 -25.83 24.30 12.68
CA GLU A 708 -26.65 25.25 11.90
C GLU A 708 -26.95 26.58 12.62
N ARG A 709 -26.87 26.63 13.96
CA ARG A 709 -26.96 27.91 14.71
C ARG A 709 -25.71 28.77 14.50
N PHE A 710 -24.54 28.15 14.32
CA PHE A 710 -23.26 28.83 14.14
C PHE A 710 -22.90 29.05 12.67
N ASP A 711 -23.45 28.24 11.77
CA ASP A 711 -23.24 28.36 10.33
C ASP A 711 -24.52 27.98 9.57
N THR A 712 -25.14 28.99 8.96
CA THR A 712 -26.41 28.84 8.21
C THR A 712 -26.20 28.50 6.74
N SER A 713 -24.95 28.46 6.23
CA SER A 713 -24.63 28.25 4.82
C SER A 713 -25.05 26.86 4.31
N PHE A 714 -25.21 25.90 5.21
CA PHE A 714 -25.52 24.52 4.89
C PHE A 714 -26.94 24.05 5.22
N VAL A 715 -27.79 24.96 5.63
CA VAL A 715 -29.20 24.64 5.94
C VAL A 715 -29.90 24.06 4.70
N GLY A 716 -30.53 22.92 4.88
CA GLY A 716 -31.24 22.21 3.80
C GLY A 716 -30.36 21.42 2.84
N GLN A 717 -29.04 21.46 2.96
CA GLN A 717 -28.11 20.64 2.18
C GLN A 717 -27.78 19.33 2.87
N ASN A 718 -27.71 18.22 2.13
CA ASN A 718 -27.36 16.90 2.66
C ASN A 718 -26.43 16.19 1.68
N THR A 719 -25.48 15.44 2.19
CA THR A 719 -24.60 14.60 1.35
C THR A 719 -25.22 13.23 1.10
N SER A 720 -25.96 12.73 2.08
CA SER A 720 -26.59 11.42 2.00
C SER A 720 -27.86 11.37 2.84
N ALA A 721 -28.67 10.36 2.57
CA ALA A 721 -29.82 10.01 3.37
C ALA A 721 -29.82 8.50 3.64
N SER A 722 -30.04 8.12 4.89
CA SER A 722 -30.22 6.73 5.31
C SER A 722 -31.68 6.48 5.58
N VAL A 723 -32.25 5.42 4.97
CA VAL A 723 -33.67 5.10 5.10
C VAL A 723 -33.84 3.81 5.89
N TYR A 724 -34.66 3.89 6.91
CA TYR A 724 -35.09 2.75 7.72
C TYR A 724 -36.47 2.30 7.27
N VAL A 725 -36.61 1.00 7.04
CA VAL A 725 -37.83 0.38 6.50
C VAL A 725 -38.68 -0.18 7.63
N LYS A 726 -40.00 -0.02 7.56
CA LYS A 726 -40.94 -0.57 8.53
C LYS A 726 -40.83 -2.10 8.60
N ALA A 727 -40.97 -2.66 9.78
CA ALA A 727 -40.99 -4.10 9.99
C ALA A 727 -42.07 -4.78 9.10
N GLY A 728 -41.62 -5.82 8.38
CA GLY A 728 -42.47 -6.57 7.43
C GLY A 728 -42.36 -6.13 5.98
N ALA A 729 -41.74 -4.99 5.66
CA ALA A 729 -41.45 -4.61 4.27
C ALA A 729 -40.01 -4.99 3.89
N THR A 730 -39.76 -5.28 2.61
CA THR A 730 -38.43 -5.58 2.11
C THR A 730 -37.72 -4.32 1.59
N ALA A 731 -36.41 -4.23 1.76
CA ALA A 731 -35.61 -3.10 1.28
C ALA A 731 -35.75 -2.90 -0.23
N ASP A 732 -35.88 -3.98 -1.00
CA ASP A 732 -36.03 -3.92 -2.47
C ASP A 732 -37.38 -3.35 -2.92
N THR A 733 -38.45 -3.65 -2.20
CA THR A 733 -39.79 -3.06 -2.51
C THR A 733 -39.78 -1.56 -2.24
N VAL A 734 -39.19 -1.14 -1.13
CA VAL A 734 -39.06 0.29 -0.79
C VAL A 734 -38.11 1.00 -1.74
N LYS A 735 -37.03 0.36 -2.15
CA LYS A 735 -36.10 0.87 -3.18
C LYS A 735 -36.85 1.15 -4.49
N THR A 736 -37.67 0.22 -4.96
CA THR A 736 -38.47 0.40 -6.17
C THR A 736 -39.47 1.54 -6.02
N ALA A 737 -40.14 1.65 -4.86
CA ALA A 737 -41.05 2.75 -4.57
C ALA A 737 -40.33 4.11 -4.56
N ILE A 738 -39.16 4.19 -3.97
CA ILE A 738 -38.32 5.40 -3.97
C ILE A 738 -37.95 5.80 -5.39
N LEU A 739 -37.47 4.87 -6.21
CA LEU A 739 -37.08 5.14 -7.59
C LEU A 739 -38.25 5.62 -8.47
N ASN A 740 -39.50 5.20 -8.17
CA ASN A 740 -40.69 5.65 -8.87
C ASN A 740 -41.15 7.05 -8.45
N VAL A 741 -40.89 7.45 -7.22
CA VAL A 741 -41.27 8.77 -6.66
C VAL A 741 -40.27 9.86 -7.02
N LEU A 742 -38.99 9.48 -7.20
CA LEU A 742 -37.95 10.42 -7.52
C LEU A 742 -38.11 10.99 -8.93
N PRO A 743 -37.96 12.33 -9.10
CA PRO A 743 -38.03 12.94 -10.42
C PRO A 743 -37.00 12.33 -11.38
N PRO A 744 -37.32 12.05 -12.64
CA PRO A 744 -36.38 11.51 -13.62
C PRO A 744 -35.16 12.38 -13.85
N SER A 745 -35.26 13.66 -13.51
CA SER A 745 -34.17 14.64 -13.58
C SER A 745 -33.13 14.51 -12.44
N GLN A 746 -33.47 13.77 -11.37
CA GLN A 746 -32.58 13.55 -10.23
C GLN A 746 -32.00 12.15 -10.26
N LEU A 747 -30.72 12.06 -10.62
CA LEU A 747 -30.00 10.79 -10.63
C LEU A 747 -29.35 10.56 -9.28
N LEU A 748 -30.00 9.68 -8.50
CA LEU A 748 -29.58 9.29 -7.18
C LEU A 748 -29.20 7.80 -7.15
N SER A 749 -28.11 7.50 -6.50
CA SER A 749 -27.72 6.13 -6.16
C SER A 749 -28.56 5.68 -4.96
N VAL A 750 -29.38 4.68 -5.15
CA VAL A 750 -30.16 4.03 -4.09
C VAL A 750 -29.63 2.61 -3.91
N ARG A 751 -28.97 2.35 -2.80
CA ARG A 751 -28.34 1.07 -2.50
C ARG A 751 -28.92 0.42 -1.28
N THR A 752 -29.07 -0.88 -1.35
CA THR A 752 -29.39 -1.66 -0.15
C THR A 752 -28.13 -1.81 0.72
N ASN A 753 -28.37 -2.03 1.99
CA ASN A 753 -27.30 -2.31 2.96
C ASN A 753 -26.37 -3.44 2.48
N GLN A 754 -26.94 -4.51 1.92
CA GLN A 754 -26.17 -5.63 1.39
C GLN A 754 -25.26 -5.21 0.23
N GLN A 755 -25.77 -4.41 -0.72
CA GLN A 755 -25.00 -3.91 -1.86
C GLN A 755 -23.84 -3.04 -1.39
N LEU A 756 -24.09 -2.13 -0.45
CA LEU A 756 -23.05 -1.24 0.07
C LEU A 756 -21.94 -2.00 0.82
N ARG A 757 -22.33 -2.99 1.64
CA ARG A 757 -21.36 -3.87 2.32
C ARG A 757 -20.48 -4.64 1.34
N GLN A 758 -21.08 -5.23 0.31
CA GLN A 758 -20.32 -5.97 -0.72
C GLN A 758 -19.35 -5.07 -1.45
N GLU A 759 -19.73 -3.84 -1.70
CA GLU A 759 -18.86 -2.87 -2.38
C GLU A 759 -17.69 -2.42 -1.51
N VAL A 760 -17.93 -2.09 -0.24
CA VAL A 760 -16.84 -1.77 0.70
C VAL A 760 -15.84 -2.92 0.79
N LEU A 761 -16.30 -4.16 0.89
CA LEU A 761 -15.42 -5.32 0.92
C LEU A 761 -14.69 -5.56 -0.41
N ARG A 762 -15.35 -5.27 -1.55
CA ARG A 762 -14.70 -5.34 -2.87
C ARG A 762 -13.55 -4.34 -2.98
N VAL A 763 -13.79 -3.08 -2.61
CA VAL A 763 -12.73 -2.04 -2.59
C VAL A 763 -11.60 -2.44 -1.66
N PHE A 764 -11.93 -3.00 -0.50
CA PHE A 764 -10.94 -3.55 0.42
C PHE A 764 -10.08 -4.64 -0.25
N ASP A 765 -10.70 -5.65 -0.84
CA ASP A 765 -9.98 -6.76 -1.48
C ASP A 765 -9.09 -6.27 -2.65
N GLN A 766 -9.53 -5.27 -3.41
CA GLN A 766 -8.73 -4.62 -4.45
C GLN A 766 -7.51 -3.91 -3.87
N THR A 767 -7.67 -3.19 -2.75
CA THR A 767 -6.57 -2.49 -2.08
C THR A 767 -5.46 -3.46 -1.63
N PHE A 768 -5.85 -4.65 -1.17
CA PHE A 768 -4.92 -5.67 -0.71
C PHE A 768 -4.44 -6.63 -1.80
N ALA A 769 -4.85 -6.46 -3.07
CA ALA A 769 -4.44 -7.31 -4.19
C ALA A 769 -2.91 -7.44 -4.30
N ILE A 770 -2.18 -6.33 -4.10
CA ILE A 770 -0.71 -6.29 -4.08
C ILE A 770 -0.15 -7.22 -3.01
N THR A 771 -0.75 -7.20 -1.82
CA THR A 771 -0.28 -7.98 -0.68
C THR A 771 -0.55 -9.48 -0.88
N TYR A 772 -1.64 -9.85 -1.56
CA TYR A 772 -1.88 -11.24 -1.97
C TYR A 772 -0.81 -11.75 -2.95
N VAL A 773 -0.39 -10.94 -3.91
CA VAL A 773 0.72 -11.29 -4.82
C VAL A 773 2.00 -11.55 -4.01
N MET A 774 2.32 -10.73 -3.01
CA MET A 774 3.46 -10.96 -2.12
C MET A 774 3.37 -12.29 -1.36
N GLN A 775 2.17 -12.66 -0.90
CA GLN A 775 1.94 -13.96 -0.25
C GLN A 775 2.26 -15.13 -1.19
N PHE A 776 1.80 -15.08 -2.44
CA PHE A 776 2.11 -16.10 -3.45
C PHE A 776 3.60 -16.19 -3.74
N VAL A 777 4.29 -15.05 -3.85
CA VAL A 777 5.75 -15.04 -4.04
C VAL A 777 6.47 -15.61 -2.83
N ALA A 778 6.07 -15.23 -1.60
CA ALA A 778 6.65 -15.78 -0.39
C ALA A 778 6.48 -17.30 -0.29
N LEU A 779 5.30 -17.82 -0.66
CA LEU A 779 5.05 -19.25 -0.76
C LEU A 779 5.96 -19.92 -1.80
N GLY A 780 6.09 -19.32 -2.99
CA GLY A 780 6.99 -19.79 -4.04
C GLY A 780 8.45 -19.87 -3.58
N ILE A 781 8.94 -18.83 -2.89
CA ILE A 781 10.31 -18.82 -2.35
C ILE A 781 10.47 -19.88 -1.26
N ALA A 782 9.46 -20.09 -0.39
CA ALA A 782 9.51 -21.16 0.63
C ALA A 782 9.66 -22.55 -0.02
N LEU A 783 8.84 -22.83 -1.04
CA LEU A 783 8.90 -24.09 -1.78
C LEU A 783 10.25 -24.29 -2.49
N LEU A 784 10.76 -23.25 -3.14
CA LEU A 784 12.08 -23.27 -3.78
C LEU A 784 13.20 -23.50 -2.78
N SER A 785 13.11 -22.91 -1.59
CA SER A 785 14.07 -23.11 -0.52
C SER A 785 14.11 -24.56 -0.04
N VAL A 786 12.94 -25.15 0.21
CA VAL A 786 12.83 -26.58 0.59
C VAL A 786 13.41 -27.46 -0.51
N LEU A 787 13.02 -27.26 -1.76
CA LEU A 787 13.47 -28.05 -2.89
C LEU A 787 14.99 -27.97 -3.09
N ASN A 788 15.56 -26.77 -3.05
CA ASN A 788 17.00 -26.54 -3.19
C ASN A 788 17.78 -27.21 -2.05
N THR A 789 17.27 -27.15 -0.82
CA THR A 789 17.93 -27.75 0.34
C THR A 789 17.89 -29.27 0.28
N LEU A 790 16.75 -29.87 -0.03
CA LEU A 790 16.60 -31.31 -0.12
C LEU A 790 17.46 -31.89 -1.26
N TRP A 791 17.47 -31.20 -2.41
CA TRP A 791 18.35 -31.55 -3.51
C TRP A 791 19.81 -31.61 -3.08
N THR A 792 20.23 -30.65 -2.31
CA THR A 792 21.57 -30.55 -1.77
C THR A 792 21.87 -31.66 -0.77
N LEU A 793 20.99 -31.85 0.23
CA LEU A 793 21.17 -32.88 1.24
C LEU A 793 21.26 -34.27 0.61
N VAL A 794 20.45 -34.58 -0.39
CA VAL A 794 20.47 -35.85 -1.10
C VAL A 794 21.77 -36.05 -1.87
N LEU A 795 22.25 -35.03 -2.56
CA LEU A 795 23.50 -35.11 -3.32
C LEU A 795 24.74 -35.26 -2.42
N GLU A 796 24.72 -34.74 -1.21
CA GLU A 796 25.80 -34.89 -0.23
C GLU A 796 25.77 -36.22 0.51
N ALA A 797 24.58 -36.72 0.79
CA ALA A 797 24.35 -37.99 1.47
C ALA A 797 24.33 -39.17 0.50
N GLN A 798 24.80 -39.05 -0.76
CA GLN A 798 24.80 -40.15 -1.73
C GLN A 798 25.55 -41.39 -1.21
N ARG A 799 26.68 -41.19 -0.52
CA ARG A 799 27.43 -42.26 0.13
C ARG A 799 26.62 -42.93 1.23
N ASP A 800 25.99 -42.14 2.09
CA ASP A 800 25.18 -42.67 3.19
C ASP A 800 23.97 -43.44 2.65
N PHE A 801 23.35 -42.98 1.56
CA PHE A 801 22.30 -43.73 0.87
C PHE A 801 22.84 -45.02 0.21
N ALA A 802 24.04 -45.00 -0.34
CA ALA A 802 24.68 -46.22 -0.86
C ALA A 802 24.93 -47.21 0.26
N ILE A 803 25.44 -46.79 1.44
CA ILE A 803 25.63 -47.63 2.62
C ILE A 803 24.29 -48.20 3.12
N LEU A 804 23.25 -47.38 3.21
CA LEU A 804 21.91 -47.83 3.57
C LEU A 804 21.38 -48.92 2.63
N LYS A 805 21.62 -48.81 1.32
CA LYS A 805 21.23 -49.84 0.36
C LYS A 805 22.04 -51.12 0.54
N VAL A 806 23.35 -51.03 0.83
CA VAL A 806 24.18 -52.21 1.15
C VAL A 806 23.72 -52.90 2.43
N LEU A 807 23.23 -52.11 3.41
CA LEU A 807 22.63 -52.63 4.66
C LEU A 807 21.22 -53.20 4.47
N GLY A 808 20.70 -53.25 3.22
CA GLY A 808 19.45 -53.92 2.92
C GLY A 808 18.21 -52.98 2.85
N PHE A 809 18.37 -51.66 2.87
CA PHE A 809 17.26 -50.73 2.68
C PHE A 809 16.74 -50.82 1.24
N ASN A 810 15.43 -51.01 1.13
CA ASN A 810 14.78 -51.03 -0.18
C ASN A 810 14.55 -49.60 -0.73
N ALA A 811 14.19 -49.51 -1.99
CA ALA A 811 13.97 -48.22 -2.67
C ALA A 811 12.91 -47.34 -1.99
N LEU A 812 11.86 -47.95 -1.41
CA LEU A 812 10.81 -47.24 -0.70
C LEU A 812 11.33 -46.66 0.61
N GLN A 813 12.13 -47.38 1.37
CA GLN A 813 12.73 -46.91 2.63
C GLN A 813 13.69 -45.75 2.39
N VAL A 814 14.52 -45.78 1.32
CA VAL A 814 15.37 -44.65 0.96
C VAL A 814 14.56 -43.43 0.57
N ARG A 815 13.46 -43.60 -0.17
CA ARG A 815 12.52 -42.48 -0.44
C ARG A 815 11.93 -41.92 0.82
N LEU A 816 11.46 -42.77 1.75
CA LEU A 816 10.88 -42.34 3.01
C LEU A 816 11.89 -41.59 3.88
N VAL A 817 13.17 -41.97 3.89
CA VAL A 817 14.22 -41.21 4.60
C VAL A 817 14.31 -39.78 4.08
N VAL A 818 14.32 -39.57 2.75
CA VAL A 818 14.38 -38.21 2.16
C VAL A 818 13.09 -37.42 2.39
N LEU A 819 11.94 -38.09 2.25
CA LEU A 819 10.64 -37.42 2.52
C LEU A 819 10.47 -37.04 4.00
N MET A 820 11.03 -37.85 4.91
CA MET A 820 11.08 -37.50 6.33
C MET A 820 11.98 -36.27 6.58
N GLN A 821 13.12 -36.17 5.92
CA GLN A 821 13.94 -34.95 6.01
C GLN A 821 13.18 -33.73 5.47
N ALA A 822 12.40 -33.90 4.39
CA ALA A 822 11.51 -32.84 3.88
C ALA A 822 10.48 -32.41 4.91
N LEU A 823 9.85 -33.37 5.58
CA LEU A 823 8.86 -33.13 6.62
C LEU A 823 9.48 -32.46 7.85
N LEU A 824 10.69 -32.85 8.25
CA LEU A 824 11.42 -32.20 9.33
C LEU A 824 11.78 -30.75 9.00
N LEU A 825 12.21 -30.50 7.76
CA LEU A 825 12.44 -29.13 7.26
C LEU A 825 11.16 -28.28 7.31
N ALA A 826 10.04 -28.84 6.87
CA ALA A 826 8.74 -28.19 6.92
C ALA A 826 8.29 -27.94 8.37
N LEU A 827 8.51 -28.90 9.27
CA LEU A 827 8.13 -28.81 10.68
C LEU A 827 8.96 -27.72 11.41
N PHE A 828 10.29 -27.77 11.30
CA PHE A 828 11.15 -26.80 11.96
C PHE A 828 11.09 -25.42 11.28
N GLY A 829 11.17 -25.37 9.97
CA GLY A 829 11.06 -24.11 9.23
C GLY A 829 9.65 -23.52 9.27
N GLY A 830 8.64 -24.33 8.99
CA GLY A 830 7.23 -23.91 9.02
C GLY A 830 6.74 -23.61 10.43
N GLY A 831 7.02 -24.47 11.42
CA GLY A 831 6.61 -24.25 12.81
C GLY A 831 7.25 -23.01 13.43
N SER A 832 8.58 -22.85 13.26
CA SER A 832 9.24 -21.61 13.70
C SER A 832 8.80 -20.40 12.89
N GLY A 833 8.51 -20.57 11.59
CA GLY A 833 7.95 -19.54 10.73
C GLY A 833 6.57 -19.08 11.18
N LEU A 834 5.71 -20.00 11.62
CA LEU A 834 4.41 -19.68 12.22
C LEU A 834 4.58 -18.82 13.48
N LEU A 835 5.46 -19.24 14.40
CA LEU A 835 5.73 -18.49 15.64
C LEU A 835 6.31 -17.10 15.35
N MET A 836 7.31 -17.00 14.49
CA MET A 836 7.90 -15.72 14.11
C MET A 836 6.93 -14.87 13.32
N GLY A 837 6.08 -15.48 12.50
CA GLY A 837 5.02 -14.81 11.74
C GLY A 837 3.96 -14.17 12.63
N CYS A 838 3.59 -14.83 13.72
CA CYS A 838 2.70 -14.26 14.75
C CYS A 838 3.36 -13.05 15.44
N GLY A 839 4.61 -13.17 15.85
CA GLY A 839 5.35 -12.05 16.43
C GLY A 839 5.50 -10.90 15.45
N LEU A 840 5.77 -11.20 14.19
CA LEU A 840 5.84 -10.20 13.12
C LEU A 840 4.48 -9.53 12.88
N ALA A 841 3.37 -10.29 12.89
CA ALA A 841 2.02 -9.76 12.77
C ALA A 841 1.69 -8.77 13.91
N VAL A 842 2.09 -9.07 15.15
CA VAL A 842 1.94 -8.17 16.28
C VAL A 842 2.65 -6.84 16.03
N ILE A 843 3.90 -6.87 15.56
CA ILE A 843 4.65 -5.65 15.24
C ILE A 843 3.99 -4.90 14.07
N LEU A 844 3.58 -5.60 13.02
CA LEU A 844 2.93 -4.97 11.86
C LEU A 844 1.60 -4.30 12.24
N ILE A 845 0.78 -4.94 13.07
CA ILE A 845 -0.56 -4.48 13.42
C ILE A 845 -0.51 -3.42 14.52
N HIS A 846 0.16 -3.70 15.64
CA HIS A 846 0.10 -2.82 16.82
C HIS A 846 1.18 -1.74 16.84
N VAL A 847 2.27 -1.90 16.08
CA VAL A 847 3.32 -0.89 16.04
C VAL A 847 3.28 -0.14 14.72
N LEU A 848 3.52 -0.81 13.61
CA LEU A 848 3.67 -0.15 12.32
C LEU A 848 2.35 0.46 11.81
N ASN A 849 1.25 -0.32 11.86
CA ASN A 849 -0.06 0.18 11.44
C ASN A 849 -0.54 1.33 12.34
N TYR A 850 -0.45 1.15 13.67
CA TYR A 850 -0.84 2.18 14.61
C TYR A 850 -0.03 3.47 14.47
N GLN A 851 1.30 3.37 14.37
CA GLN A 851 2.18 4.54 14.21
C GLN A 851 2.04 5.23 12.85
N SER A 852 1.64 4.49 11.79
CA SER A 852 1.48 5.04 10.44
C SER A 852 0.10 5.65 10.20
N PHE A 853 -0.97 5.00 10.65
CA PHE A 853 -2.36 5.35 10.31
C PHE A 853 -3.20 5.76 11.53
N GLY A 854 -2.75 5.49 12.75
CA GLY A 854 -3.48 5.79 13.97
C GLY A 854 -4.69 4.87 14.24
N TRP A 855 -4.80 3.73 13.52
CA TRP A 855 -5.88 2.75 13.73
C TRP A 855 -5.46 1.61 14.64
N THR A 856 -6.31 1.28 15.58
CA THR A 856 -6.18 0.05 16.36
C THR A 856 -6.94 -1.07 15.66
N VAL A 857 -6.20 -2.07 15.16
CA VAL A 857 -6.76 -3.27 14.58
C VAL A 857 -6.61 -4.40 15.59
N PRO A 858 -7.69 -5.07 16.03
CA PRO A 858 -7.59 -6.24 16.89
C PRO A 858 -6.93 -7.39 16.14
N LEU A 859 -5.93 -8.00 16.73
CA LEU A 859 -5.31 -9.21 16.19
C LEU A 859 -6.30 -10.37 16.33
N LEU A 860 -6.82 -10.85 15.22
CA LEU A 860 -7.69 -12.02 15.18
C LEU A 860 -6.88 -13.24 14.81
N TRP A 861 -6.71 -14.12 15.78
CA TRP A 861 -6.07 -15.41 15.57
C TRP A 861 -7.01 -16.36 14.84
N SER A 862 -6.53 -16.96 13.77
CA SER A 862 -7.25 -18.00 13.03
C SER A 862 -6.47 -19.32 13.12
N TRP A 863 -7.03 -20.30 13.82
CA TRP A 863 -6.49 -21.67 13.82
C TRP A 863 -6.51 -22.29 12.42
N GLU A 864 -7.45 -21.88 11.62
CA GLU A 864 -7.58 -22.29 10.22
C GLU A 864 -6.36 -21.87 9.40
N LEU A 865 -5.90 -20.63 9.55
CA LEU A 865 -4.67 -20.15 8.91
C LEU A 865 -3.44 -20.95 9.37
N ALA A 866 -3.35 -21.23 10.66
CA ALA A 866 -2.20 -21.94 11.22
C ALA A 866 -2.05 -23.36 10.62
N TRP A 867 -3.12 -24.16 10.63
CA TRP A 867 -3.05 -25.51 10.09
C TRP A 867 -2.96 -25.55 8.57
N GLN A 868 -3.64 -24.63 7.85
CA GLN A 868 -3.53 -24.47 6.39
C GLN A 868 -2.09 -24.15 5.96
N THR A 869 -1.43 -23.25 6.70
CA THR A 869 -0.03 -22.89 6.43
C THR A 869 0.89 -24.07 6.66
N LEU A 870 0.79 -24.77 7.80
CA LEU A 870 1.62 -25.92 8.10
C LEU A 870 1.37 -27.07 7.12
N LEU A 871 0.12 -27.32 6.77
CA LEU A 871 -0.26 -28.34 5.80
C LEU A 871 0.23 -27.97 4.40
N GLY A 872 0.07 -26.72 3.97
CA GLY A 872 0.56 -26.22 2.68
C GLY A 872 2.08 -26.33 2.54
N VAL A 873 2.83 -25.91 3.56
CA VAL A 873 4.29 -26.04 3.60
C VAL A 873 4.71 -27.50 3.66
N GLY A 874 4.01 -28.35 4.44
CA GLY A 874 4.26 -29.78 4.54
C GLY A 874 4.01 -30.50 3.21
N LEU A 875 2.88 -30.26 2.56
CA LEU A 875 2.57 -30.81 1.22
C LEU A 875 3.57 -30.33 0.18
N GLY A 876 3.89 -29.04 0.20
CA GLY A 876 4.91 -28.45 -0.69
C GLY A 876 6.30 -29.09 -0.49
N ALA A 877 6.67 -29.34 0.76
CA ALA A 877 7.93 -30.03 1.09
C ALA A 877 7.93 -31.49 0.60
N LEU A 878 6.83 -32.21 0.74
CA LEU A 878 6.69 -33.58 0.23
C LEU A 878 6.74 -33.62 -1.30
N LEU A 879 6.02 -32.72 -1.97
CA LEU A 879 6.04 -32.61 -3.43
C LEU A 879 7.42 -32.21 -3.95
N GLY A 880 8.05 -31.20 -3.33
CA GLY A 880 9.41 -30.76 -3.66
C GLY A 880 10.46 -31.84 -3.34
N GLY A 881 10.24 -32.62 -2.27
CA GLY A 881 11.12 -33.73 -1.87
C GLY A 881 11.03 -34.96 -2.76
N TRP A 882 9.96 -35.12 -3.54
CA TRP A 882 9.76 -36.29 -4.39
C TRP A 882 10.84 -36.47 -5.46
N ILE A 883 11.26 -35.38 -6.11
CA ILE A 883 12.33 -35.42 -7.13
C ILE A 883 13.68 -35.82 -6.51
N PRO A 884 14.17 -35.16 -5.43
CA PRO A 884 15.38 -35.59 -4.75
C PRO A 884 15.32 -37.05 -4.22
N ALA A 885 14.16 -37.46 -3.71
CA ALA A 885 13.98 -38.84 -3.21
C ALA A 885 14.17 -39.88 -4.33
N ASN A 886 13.69 -39.61 -5.55
CA ASN A 886 13.90 -40.51 -6.66
C ASN A 886 15.36 -40.52 -7.13
N LEU A 887 16.07 -39.41 -7.02
CA LEU A 887 17.52 -39.35 -7.29
C LEU A 887 18.32 -40.17 -6.28
N ALA A 888 17.98 -40.08 -4.99
CA ALA A 888 18.62 -40.90 -3.95
C ALA A 888 18.52 -42.41 -4.25
N VAL A 889 17.36 -42.82 -4.77
CA VAL A 889 17.15 -44.23 -5.19
C VAL A 889 18.00 -44.63 -6.40
N LYS A 890 18.22 -43.71 -7.34
CA LYS A 890 18.98 -43.99 -8.57
C LYS A 890 20.50 -43.90 -8.39
N SER A 891 21.02 -43.52 -7.20
CA SER A 891 22.46 -43.40 -6.94
C SER A 891 23.18 -44.73 -7.18
N PRO A 892 24.18 -44.81 -8.06
CA PRO A 892 24.90 -46.04 -8.41
C PRO A 892 25.84 -46.46 -7.29
N ILE A 893 25.59 -47.62 -6.69
CA ILE A 893 26.33 -48.14 -5.53
C ILE A 893 27.82 -48.33 -5.84
N LEU A 894 28.15 -48.93 -7.01
CA LEU A 894 29.49 -49.20 -7.41
C LEU A 894 30.37 -47.98 -7.72
N GLN A 895 29.80 -46.93 -8.32
CA GLN A 895 30.53 -45.72 -8.61
C GLN A 895 30.88 -44.90 -7.36
N VAL A 896 29.93 -44.80 -6.42
CA VAL A 896 30.08 -44.03 -5.16
C VAL A 896 31.08 -44.72 -4.22
N MET A 897 31.22 -46.07 -4.30
CA MET A 897 32.18 -46.84 -3.52
C MET A 897 33.58 -46.90 -4.17
N ARG A 898 33.72 -46.62 -5.47
CA ARG A 898 34.98 -46.64 -6.20
C ARG A 898 35.74 -45.30 -6.21
N GLU A 899 35.08 -44.19 -5.93
CA GLU A 899 35.71 -42.84 -5.91
C GLU A 899 36.52 -42.61 -4.61
N GLN A 900 37.05 -43.68 -4.04
CA GLN A 900 38.10 -43.64 -3.02
C GLN A 900 39.45 -43.90 -3.78
#